data_570103d61190b09fbb243e5c6f23f884
#
_entry.id   570103d61190b09fbb243e5c6f23f884
#
_cell.length_a   1.000
_cell.length_b   1.000
_cell.length_c   1.000
_cell.angle_alpha   90.00
_cell.angle_beta   90.00
_cell.angle_gamma   90.00
#
_symmetry.space_group_name_H-M   'P 1'
#
loop_
_entity.id
_entity.type
_entity.pdbx_description
1 polymer ?
#
loop_
_entity_poly.entity_id
_entity_poly.type
_entity_poly.pdbx_seq_one_letter_code
_entity_poly.pdbx_strand_id
1 'polypeptide(L)'
;MVDQVTQETQASANGHRPTLKQEINLSENARTVLERRYLRKGTDGAPIETIEEMFWRVAWNVAAPETPHGADRQAVAEQFYDLLTSRRFFPNSPTFTGAGTPLGQLAACFVLAIDDDMGRTDEGIFQTLRNAALIQQTGGGNGFSFSRLRPKGARVSSSNGEATGPVGFLRVYDQAFGEIAQGGSRRGANMGVLRVDHPDIEEFVTCKTQEGQIENFNISVAVTDAFMQAVKQDGDFKLINPQDGGEWGSVRARELFDEMVKHAHHNGEPGMLFVDAANRDNPVPHLYALEATNPCGEQWLGPYENCCLGSVNLGQHITADGKVDWGKLRRSVELATRFLDDVVDANQYVPAVPQLEQAAHRVRRIGLGIMGLGDMMYRLGVRYGSEEGQEFAAQVMEFVHYHCMRTSIDLADERGPFLAIHGSQFDPTDLKWEPPTPLKPYKHDWERPALDWGALVDGIKAHGIRNGAHTTIAPTGTISTVAGVEGYGCEPVFALAYVRYFDDNGTRRELQYTSPLFEKALIEAGLDEPARHRIVEQTNATGSCQNVEGIPDAIRHTFVVAQDIAAEEHVYMQAALQRFVSNSISKTCNFPATATEQDVADAFMLAWELGCKGLTVYVAGSREKVVLETEETARQREGDDEPTAVPEAQSAPEAAPDLDVVPAAEVEADAVEQPTLFGYEKKKPRARVLPGFTYRLETPLGTTFVTVNENGGDEPFEVFMHTSKAGSETAAVSEAVGRLISYILRLLSPVAPHDRMKEIIRQLEGIGGGRSLGLGPNRVRSLPDGVAQVLADYLKDRSERVKQGKSLGGGIDPVEDAAEASPAPGQMALKFGDLCPECGQAAVVNEEGCRKCYACGYSEC
;
A
#
# COMPACT_ATOMS: atom_id res chain seq x y z
N MET A 1 13.04 42.18 9.70
CA MET A 1 12.31 42.85 8.57
C MET A 1 12.19 41.90 7.36
N VAL A 2 13.18 41.07 7.02
CA VAL A 2 13.06 40.07 5.94
C VAL A 2 12.08 38.97 6.33
N ASP A 3 12.08 38.47 7.57
CA ASP A 3 11.17 37.43 8.04
C ASP A 3 9.70 37.88 8.13
N GLN A 4 9.43 39.15 8.42
CA GLN A 4 8.06 39.67 8.41
C GLN A 4 7.50 39.86 7.00
N VAL A 5 8.33 40.28 6.04
CA VAL A 5 7.89 40.42 4.63
C VAL A 5 7.65 39.05 4.00
N THR A 6 8.42 38.02 4.39
CA THR A 6 8.21 36.63 3.92
C THR A 6 6.94 36.03 4.51
N GLN A 7 6.61 36.30 5.77
CA GLN A 7 5.38 35.84 6.41
C GLN A 7 4.13 36.55 5.84
N GLU A 8 4.19 37.87 5.60
CA GLU A 8 3.07 38.59 4.97
C GLU A 8 2.84 38.22 3.51
N THR A 9 3.89 37.89 2.76
CA THR A 9 3.76 37.42 1.37
C THR A 9 3.22 36.00 1.30
N GLN A 10 3.57 35.12 2.24
CA GLN A 10 2.99 33.78 2.36
C GLN A 10 1.54 33.82 2.86
N ALA A 11 1.19 34.72 3.76
CA ALA A 11 -0.18 34.89 4.23
C ALA A 11 -1.13 35.37 3.11
N SER A 12 -0.66 36.23 2.20
CA SER A 12 -1.46 36.69 1.05
C SER A 12 -1.65 35.61 -0.02
N ALA A 13 -0.74 34.64 -0.12
CA ALA A 13 -0.84 33.51 -1.05
C ALA A 13 -1.81 32.40 -0.58
N ASN A 14 -2.05 32.29 0.75
CA ASN A 14 -2.86 31.22 1.36
C ASN A 14 -4.25 31.66 1.81
N GLY A 15 -4.74 32.82 1.39
CA GLY A 15 -6.03 33.35 1.82
C GLY A 15 -6.09 33.71 3.32
N HIS A 16 -7.27 34.06 3.79
CA HIS A 16 -7.48 34.43 5.19
C HIS A 16 -8.15 33.26 5.95
N ARG A 17 -7.39 32.59 6.84
CA ARG A 17 -7.95 31.53 7.69
C ARG A 17 -8.93 32.10 8.69
N PRO A 18 -10.19 31.60 8.74
CA PRO A 18 -11.16 32.05 9.71
C PRO A 18 -10.77 31.63 11.13
N THR A 19 -11.06 32.47 12.11
CA THR A 19 -10.90 32.13 13.52
C THR A 19 -11.99 31.14 13.94
N LEU A 20 -11.58 29.99 14.50
CA LEU A 20 -12.53 29.03 15.03
C LEU A 20 -13.27 29.59 16.24
N LYS A 21 -14.58 29.35 16.28
CA LYS A 21 -15.43 29.76 17.44
C LYS A 21 -15.19 28.85 18.66
N GLN A 22 -14.74 27.62 18.43
CA GLN A 22 -14.43 26.63 19.47
C GLN A 22 -13.19 25.85 19.04
N GLU A 23 -12.42 25.38 20.01
CA GLU A 23 -11.29 24.47 19.78
C GLU A 23 -11.78 23.16 19.12
N ILE A 24 -10.97 22.60 18.23
CA ILE A 24 -11.28 21.33 17.60
C ILE A 24 -11.22 20.23 18.67
N ASN A 25 -12.34 19.57 18.92
CA ASN A 25 -12.42 18.50 19.91
C ASN A 25 -11.72 17.23 19.40
N LEU A 26 -10.44 17.10 19.70
CA LEU A 26 -9.59 15.96 19.30
C LEU A 26 -9.14 15.21 20.55
N SER A 27 -9.19 13.88 20.49
CA SER A 27 -8.56 13.02 21.50
C SER A 27 -7.03 13.18 21.46
N GLU A 28 -6.35 12.79 22.53
CA GLU A 28 -4.87 12.77 22.58
C GLU A 28 -4.28 11.89 21.48
N ASN A 29 -4.88 10.72 21.22
CA ASN A 29 -4.51 9.84 20.13
C ASN A 29 -4.67 10.51 18.75
N ALA A 30 -5.78 11.23 18.53
CA ALA A 30 -6.00 11.97 17.29
C ALA A 30 -4.93 13.04 17.08
N ARG A 31 -4.58 13.81 18.12
CA ARG A 31 -3.51 14.83 18.08
C ARG A 31 -2.17 14.20 17.75
N THR A 32 -1.82 13.10 18.43
CA THR A 32 -0.57 12.36 18.19
C THR A 32 -0.48 11.85 16.74
N VAL A 33 -1.57 11.32 16.20
CA VAL A 33 -1.60 10.84 14.80
C VAL A 33 -1.42 12.01 13.82
N LEU A 34 -2.11 13.13 14.04
CA LEU A 34 -1.99 14.33 13.21
C LEU A 34 -0.55 14.86 13.23
N GLU A 35 0.05 15.03 14.39
CA GLU A 35 1.42 15.54 14.56
C GLU A 35 2.46 14.62 13.94
N ARG A 36 2.34 13.32 14.15
CA ARG A 36 3.32 12.35 13.64
C ARG A 36 3.22 12.12 12.14
N ARG A 37 2.02 12.11 11.57
CA ARG A 37 1.78 11.63 10.19
C ARG A 37 1.38 12.72 9.19
N TYR A 38 0.72 13.80 9.62
CA TYR A 38 0.07 14.72 8.69
C TYR A 38 0.60 16.14 8.70
N LEU A 39 1.08 16.64 9.86
CA LEU A 39 1.67 17.95 9.91
C LEU A 39 2.96 18.01 9.10
N ARG A 40 3.18 19.11 8.40
CA ARG A 40 4.44 19.41 7.73
C ARG A 40 5.55 19.52 8.77
N LYS A 41 6.71 18.99 8.43
CA LYS A 41 7.88 18.94 9.30
C LYS A 41 9.02 19.76 8.72
N GLY A 42 9.76 20.42 9.60
CA GLY A 42 11.03 21.05 9.28
C GLY A 42 12.16 20.04 9.04
N THR A 43 13.34 20.54 8.72
CA THR A 43 14.55 19.72 8.53
C THR A 43 15.01 19.01 9.80
N ASP A 44 14.57 19.49 10.96
CA ASP A 44 14.78 18.91 12.29
C ASP A 44 13.73 17.84 12.67
N GLY A 45 12.77 17.57 11.79
CA GLY A 45 11.67 16.64 12.03
C GLY A 45 10.53 17.18 12.91
N ALA A 46 10.63 18.41 13.42
CA ALA A 46 9.57 19.04 14.21
C ALA A 46 8.44 19.58 13.32
N PRO A 47 7.18 19.59 13.81
CA PRO A 47 6.06 20.22 13.09
C PRO A 47 6.32 21.72 12.86
N ILE A 48 6.07 22.19 11.63
CA ILE A 48 6.17 23.62 11.23
C ILE A 48 4.81 24.27 10.97
N GLU A 49 3.73 23.56 11.24
CA GLU A 49 2.35 24.06 11.16
C GLU A 49 1.53 23.49 12.31
N THR A 50 0.48 24.19 12.71
CA THR A 50 -0.52 23.69 13.66
C THR A 50 -1.55 22.82 12.95
N ILE A 51 -2.38 22.11 13.74
CA ILE A 51 -3.49 21.30 13.19
C ILE A 51 -4.48 22.16 12.41
N GLU A 52 -4.81 23.36 12.93
CA GLU A 52 -5.69 24.33 12.28
C GLU A 52 -5.10 24.86 10.97
N GLU A 53 -3.80 25.10 10.94
CA GLU A 53 -3.09 25.53 9.72
C GLU A 53 -3.06 24.42 8.68
N MET A 54 -2.87 23.17 9.10
CA MET A 54 -2.95 22.01 8.21
C MET A 54 -4.36 21.89 7.58
N PHE A 55 -5.43 21.92 8.38
CA PHE A 55 -6.80 21.87 7.86
C PHE A 55 -7.10 23.03 6.92
N TRP A 56 -6.61 24.22 7.24
CA TRP A 56 -6.76 25.38 6.36
C TRP A 56 -5.97 25.21 5.06
N ARG A 57 -4.74 24.77 5.12
CA ARG A 57 -3.91 24.48 3.95
C ARG A 57 -4.61 23.51 3.00
N VAL A 58 -5.19 22.44 3.52
CA VAL A 58 -5.95 21.47 2.74
C VAL A 58 -7.18 22.12 2.11
N ALA A 59 -8.01 22.78 2.90
CA ALA A 59 -9.23 23.44 2.44
C ALA A 59 -8.93 24.49 1.36
N TRP A 60 -7.91 25.33 1.58
CA TRP A 60 -7.50 26.36 0.64
C TRP A 60 -6.94 25.80 -0.67
N ASN A 61 -6.14 24.76 -0.60
CA ASN A 61 -5.58 24.12 -1.81
C ASN A 61 -6.68 23.45 -2.64
N VAL A 62 -7.55 22.68 -2.00
CA VAL A 62 -8.63 21.96 -2.68
C VAL A 62 -9.68 22.92 -3.26
N ALA A 63 -9.91 24.10 -2.66
CA ALA A 63 -10.82 25.10 -3.20
C ALA A 63 -10.24 25.90 -4.40
N ALA A 64 -8.98 25.65 -4.83
CA ALA A 64 -8.39 26.39 -5.93
C ALA A 64 -9.12 26.19 -7.29
N PRO A 65 -9.59 24.97 -7.64
CA PRO A 65 -10.33 24.70 -8.87
C PRO A 65 -11.67 25.43 -8.99
N GLU A 66 -12.19 26.00 -7.94
CA GLU A 66 -13.44 26.78 -7.93
C GLU A 66 -13.34 28.12 -8.66
N THR A 67 -12.15 28.73 -8.64
CA THR A 67 -11.92 30.06 -9.22
C THR A 67 -12.21 30.14 -10.72
N PRO A 68 -11.79 29.21 -11.58
CA PRO A 68 -12.12 29.20 -13.00
C PRO A 68 -13.63 29.10 -13.29
N HIS A 69 -14.42 28.56 -12.36
CA HIS A 69 -15.87 28.42 -12.48
C HIS A 69 -16.64 29.62 -11.89
N GLY A 70 -15.93 30.67 -11.48
CA GLY A 70 -16.53 31.92 -10.99
C GLY A 70 -16.94 31.91 -9.53
N ALA A 71 -16.62 30.86 -8.77
CA ALA A 71 -16.89 30.81 -7.33
C ALA A 71 -15.83 31.60 -6.53
N ASP A 72 -16.24 32.14 -5.37
CA ASP A 72 -15.30 32.74 -4.43
C ASP A 72 -14.53 31.66 -3.68
N ARG A 73 -13.27 31.47 -4.06
CA ARG A 73 -12.36 30.52 -3.43
C ARG A 73 -12.30 30.65 -1.91
N GLN A 74 -12.33 31.88 -1.37
CA GLN A 74 -12.30 32.10 0.08
C GLN A 74 -13.55 31.52 0.74
N ALA A 75 -14.73 31.80 0.18
CA ALA A 75 -15.98 31.30 0.71
C ALA A 75 -16.09 29.77 0.66
N VAL A 76 -15.60 29.13 -0.43
CA VAL A 76 -15.59 27.68 -0.54
C VAL A 76 -14.56 27.06 0.41
N ALA A 77 -13.37 27.64 0.51
CA ALA A 77 -12.34 27.17 1.44
C ALA A 77 -12.81 27.24 2.91
N GLU A 78 -13.59 28.26 3.28
CA GLU A 78 -14.20 28.35 4.62
C GLU A 78 -15.21 27.23 4.87
N GLN A 79 -16.01 26.86 3.88
CA GLN A 79 -16.94 25.73 4.01
C GLN A 79 -16.20 24.39 4.13
N PHE A 80 -15.14 24.18 3.35
CA PHE A 80 -14.30 22.99 3.46
C PHE A 80 -13.56 22.93 4.82
N TYR A 81 -13.09 24.08 5.30
CA TYR A 81 -12.46 24.18 6.60
C TYR A 81 -13.42 23.84 7.75
N ASP A 82 -14.67 24.36 7.69
CA ASP A 82 -15.72 24.01 8.65
C ASP A 82 -16.06 22.53 8.60
N LEU A 83 -16.13 21.94 7.40
CA LEU A 83 -16.38 20.50 7.21
C LEU A 83 -15.31 19.63 7.89
N LEU A 84 -14.03 20.02 7.75
CA LEU A 84 -12.88 19.31 8.34
C LEU A 84 -12.78 19.54 9.86
N THR A 85 -12.86 20.79 10.32
CA THR A 85 -12.68 21.13 11.73
C THR A 85 -13.85 20.67 12.61
N SER A 86 -15.06 20.57 12.05
CA SER A 86 -16.21 19.94 12.70
C SER A 86 -16.18 18.41 12.66
N ARG A 87 -15.16 17.81 12.07
CA ARG A 87 -14.95 16.36 11.91
C ARG A 87 -16.11 15.63 11.24
N ARG A 88 -16.89 16.32 10.40
CA ARG A 88 -18.02 15.74 9.68
C ARG A 88 -17.58 14.89 8.47
N PHE A 89 -16.41 15.19 7.94
CA PHE A 89 -15.80 14.50 6.80
C PHE A 89 -14.28 14.60 6.89
N PHE A 90 -13.61 13.52 6.47
CA PHE A 90 -12.17 13.56 6.24
C PHE A 90 -11.82 12.92 4.89
N PRO A 91 -10.96 13.58 4.10
CA PRO A 91 -10.37 12.97 2.92
C PRO A 91 -9.36 11.89 3.31
N ASN A 92 -8.88 11.15 2.32
CA ASN A 92 -7.80 10.18 2.50
C ASN A 92 -6.50 10.83 3.02
N SER A 93 -5.62 10.01 3.59
CA SER A 93 -4.33 10.48 4.13
C SER A 93 -3.46 11.23 3.10
N PRO A 94 -3.33 10.81 1.81
CA PRO A 94 -2.58 11.57 0.81
C PRO A 94 -3.09 13.00 0.60
N THR A 95 -4.38 13.25 0.68
CA THR A 95 -4.91 14.63 0.60
C THR A 95 -4.43 15.48 1.77
N PHE A 96 -4.40 14.94 3.01
CA PHE A 96 -3.87 15.68 4.16
C PHE A 96 -2.37 15.98 4.02
N THR A 97 -1.59 15.03 3.55
CA THR A 97 -0.13 15.18 3.43
C THR A 97 0.30 15.93 2.18
N GLY A 98 -0.43 15.80 1.08
CA GLY A 98 -0.06 16.32 -0.25
C GLY A 98 -0.62 17.69 -0.59
N ALA A 99 -1.85 18.03 -0.13
CA ALA A 99 -2.51 19.27 -0.51
C ALA A 99 -1.72 20.51 -0.06
N GLY A 100 -1.39 21.39 -1.01
CA GLY A 100 -0.60 22.59 -0.74
C GLY A 100 0.85 22.32 -0.31
N THR A 101 1.40 21.17 -0.66
CA THR A 101 2.82 20.82 -0.44
C THR A 101 3.51 20.55 -1.78
N PRO A 102 4.86 20.54 -1.83
CA PRO A 102 5.58 20.21 -3.06
C PRO A 102 5.30 18.79 -3.60
N LEU A 103 4.84 17.86 -2.74
CA LEU A 103 4.47 16.51 -3.15
C LEU A 103 3.26 16.53 -4.09
N GLY A 104 2.23 17.31 -3.77
CA GLY A 104 1.06 17.55 -4.61
C GLY A 104 0.17 16.36 -4.95
N GLN A 105 0.59 15.13 -4.62
CA GLN A 105 -0.19 13.91 -4.86
C GLN A 105 -1.28 13.77 -3.82
N LEU A 106 -2.56 13.69 -4.26
CA LEU A 106 -3.74 13.67 -3.38
C LEU A 106 -4.51 12.35 -3.44
N ALA A 107 -4.31 11.53 -4.49
CA ALA A 107 -5.00 10.26 -4.64
C ALA A 107 -4.30 9.14 -3.84
N ALA A 108 -5.08 8.19 -3.33
CA ALA A 108 -4.57 7.09 -2.49
C ALA A 108 -4.37 5.78 -3.26
N CYS A 109 -5.20 5.53 -4.28
CA CYS A 109 -5.39 4.24 -4.91
C CYS A 109 -5.23 4.34 -6.42
N PHE A 110 -4.48 3.39 -7.00
CA PHE A 110 -4.17 3.33 -8.43
C PHE A 110 -4.30 1.90 -8.92
N VAL A 111 -4.70 1.70 -10.17
CA VAL A 111 -4.62 0.41 -10.85
C VAL A 111 -3.81 0.59 -12.13
N LEU A 112 -2.85 -0.30 -12.34
CA LEU A 112 -1.97 -0.31 -13.49
C LEU A 112 -2.15 -1.61 -14.26
N ALA A 113 -2.29 -1.51 -15.57
CA ALA A 113 -2.32 -2.67 -16.44
C ALA A 113 -0.90 -3.23 -16.65
N ILE A 114 -0.81 -4.54 -16.87
CA ILE A 114 0.44 -5.22 -17.23
C ILE A 114 0.19 -5.98 -18.52
N ASP A 115 0.78 -5.50 -19.62
CA ASP A 115 0.77 -6.21 -20.90
C ASP A 115 1.87 -7.25 -20.98
N ASP A 116 1.63 -8.28 -21.82
CA ASP A 116 2.54 -9.42 -22.01
C ASP A 116 3.77 -9.08 -22.86
N ASP A 117 4.48 -8.05 -22.45
CA ASP A 117 5.78 -7.65 -23.01
C ASP A 117 6.70 -7.08 -21.93
N MET A 118 8.01 -7.07 -22.19
CA MET A 118 9.02 -6.68 -21.18
C MET A 118 9.10 -5.16 -20.95
N GLY A 119 8.57 -4.32 -21.83
CA GLY A 119 8.65 -2.86 -21.73
C GLY A 119 8.71 -2.17 -23.10
N ARG A 120 8.08 -2.75 -24.10
CA ARG A 120 7.91 -2.15 -25.43
C ARG A 120 6.73 -1.19 -25.48
N THR A 121 5.69 -1.54 -24.72
CA THR A 121 4.50 -0.71 -24.53
C THR A 121 4.60 0.06 -23.21
N ASP A 122 3.78 1.09 -23.05
CA ASP A 122 3.67 1.84 -21.81
C ASP A 122 3.10 0.99 -20.64
N GLU A 123 2.47 -0.14 -20.95
CA GLU A 123 1.90 -1.11 -20.02
C GLU A 123 2.75 -2.41 -19.92
N GLY A 124 3.93 -2.45 -20.55
CA GLY A 124 4.85 -3.59 -20.45
C GLY A 124 5.34 -3.82 -19.02
N ILE A 125 5.69 -5.06 -18.70
CA ILE A 125 6.00 -5.54 -17.33
C ILE A 125 6.93 -4.58 -16.56
N PHE A 126 8.10 -4.24 -17.11
CA PHE A 126 9.06 -3.38 -16.40
C PHE A 126 8.72 -1.89 -16.50
N GLN A 127 8.00 -1.46 -17.51
CA GLN A 127 7.52 -0.08 -17.60
C GLN A 127 6.43 0.16 -16.53
N THR A 128 5.53 -0.78 -16.35
CA THR A 128 4.52 -0.74 -15.27
C THR A 128 5.18 -0.78 -13.90
N LEU A 129 6.19 -1.62 -13.69
CA LEU A 129 6.96 -1.64 -12.44
C LEU A 129 7.60 -0.28 -12.14
N ARG A 130 8.22 0.38 -13.15
CA ARG A 130 8.77 1.73 -13.01
C ARG A 130 7.68 2.73 -12.59
N ASN A 131 6.55 2.73 -13.28
CA ASN A 131 5.46 3.66 -13.01
C ASN A 131 4.89 3.45 -11.60
N ALA A 132 4.70 2.20 -11.21
CA ALA A 132 4.25 1.85 -9.87
C ALA A 132 5.24 2.26 -8.77
N ALA A 133 6.55 2.12 -9.00
CA ALA A 133 7.59 2.58 -8.09
C ALA A 133 7.50 4.09 -7.83
N LEU A 134 7.28 4.88 -8.87
CA LEU A 134 7.11 6.34 -8.76
C LEU A 134 5.84 6.72 -8.01
N ILE A 135 4.74 5.98 -8.21
CA ILE A 135 3.50 6.17 -7.45
C ILE A 135 3.73 5.81 -5.97
N GLN A 136 4.37 4.69 -5.70
CA GLN A 136 4.61 4.23 -4.32
C GLN A 136 5.52 5.17 -3.54
N GLN A 137 6.49 5.81 -4.19
CA GLN A 137 7.32 6.85 -3.60
C GLN A 137 6.48 8.03 -3.06
N THR A 138 5.32 8.32 -3.67
CA THR A 138 4.39 9.35 -3.20
C THR A 138 3.41 8.87 -2.13
N GLY A 139 3.50 7.60 -1.71
CA GLY A 139 2.62 6.97 -0.73
C GLY A 139 1.32 6.40 -1.33
N GLY A 140 1.20 6.32 -2.66
CA GLY A 140 0.08 5.69 -3.35
C GLY A 140 0.13 4.16 -3.27
N GLY A 141 -1.06 3.52 -3.12
CA GLY A 141 -1.20 2.06 -3.19
C GLY A 141 -1.54 1.62 -4.61
N ASN A 142 -0.92 0.54 -5.09
CA ASN A 142 -1.08 0.04 -6.44
C ASN A 142 -1.87 -1.27 -6.50
N GLY A 143 -2.68 -1.44 -7.54
CA GLY A 143 -3.28 -2.70 -7.91
C GLY A 143 -2.85 -3.13 -9.31
N PHE A 144 -2.69 -4.43 -9.50
CA PHE A 144 -2.23 -5.00 -10.76
C PHE A 144 -3.06 -6.21 -11.15
N SER A 145 -3.41 -6.31 -12.44
CA SER A 145 -3.86 -7.57 -13.03
C SER A 145 -2.69 -8.24 -13.74
N PHE A 146 -2.33 -9.43 -13.28
CA PHE A 146 -1.35 -10.29 -13.95
C PHE A 146 -1.99 -11.20 -14.99
N SER A 147 -3.29 -11.06 -15.22
CA SER A 147 -4.11 -12.00 -15.99
C SER A 147 -3.86 -11.96 -17.51
N ARG A 148 -3.23 -10.89 -18.01
CA ARG A 148 -2.87 -10.76 -19.44
C ARG A 148 -1.55 -11.45 -19.77
N LEU A 149 -0.74 -11.81 -18.77
CA LEU A 149 0.55 -12.45 -18.97
C LEU A 149 0.37 -13.88 -19.45
N ARG A 150 1.23 -14.31 -20.37
CA ARG A 150 1.23 -15.70 -20.85
C ARG A 150 1.55 -16.67 -19.71
N PRO A 151 1.00 -17.89 -19.77
CA PRO A 151 1.26 -18.90 -18.74
C PRO A 151 2.72 -19.37 -18.73
N LYS A 152 3.15 -19.87 -17.58
CA LYS A 152 4.43 -20.51 -17.37
C LYS A 152 4.62 -21.68 -18.36
N GLY A 153 5.82 -21.79 -18.93
CA GLY A 153 6.11 -22.78 -19.95
C GLY A 153 5.61 -22.43 -21.36
N ALA A 154 4.83 -21.34 -21.53
CA ALA A 154 4.45 -20.89 -22.86
C ALA A 154 5.69 -20.45 -23.67
N ARG A 155 5.70 -20.77 -24.96
CA ARG A 155 6.85 -20.51 -25.82
C ARG A 155 7.04 -19.01 -26.08
N VAL A 156 8.25 -18.52 -25.84
CA VAL A 156 8.66 -17.16 -26.18
C VAL A 156 9.26 -17.15 -27.59
N SER A 157 8.51 -16.66 -28.58
CA SER A 157 8.90 -16.72 -30.00
C SER A 157 10.22 -16.01 -30.31
N SER A 158 10.57 -14.96 -29.59
CA SER A 158 11.79 -14.14 -29.81
C SER A 158 13.08 -14.84 -29.33
N SER A 159 13.01 -15.71 -28.31
CA SER A 159 14.17 -16.37 -27.70
C SER A 159 14.15 -17.87 -27.86
N ASN A 160 13.05 -18.47 -28.32
CA ASN A 160 12.76 -19.90 -28.29
C ASN A 160 12.80 -20.53 -26.87
N GLY A 161 12.78 -19.69 -25.82
CA GLY A 161 12.69 -20.10 -24.44
C GLY A 161 11.26 -20.29 -23.96
N GLU A 162 11.12 -20.58 -22.67
CA GLU A 162 9.84 -20.73 -21.98
C GLU A 162 9.56 -19.49 -21.11
N ALA A 163 8.28 -19.15 -20.97
CA ALA A 163 7.83 -18.05 -20.14
C ALA A 163 7.87 -18.42 -18.66
N THR A 164 8.15 -17.42 -17.82
CA THR A 164 8.20 -17.54 -16.36
C THR A 164 6.79 -17.61 -15.75
N GLY A 165 5.80 -17.02 -16.44
CA GLY A 165 4.43 -16.88 -15.95
C GLY A 165 4.21 -15.72 -14.97
N PRO A 166 2.96 -15.44 -14.62
CA PRO A 166 2.56 -14.29 -13.78
C PRO A 166 3.16 -14.33 -12.38
N VAL A 167 3.24 -15.49 -11.72
CA VAL A 167 3.76 -15.63 -10.35
C VAL A 167 5.25 -15.29 -10.28
N GLY A 168 6.01 -15.62 -11.31
CA GLY A 168 7.43 -15.24 -11.41
C GLY A 168 7.61 -13.72 -11.43
N PHE A 169 6.79 -12.99 -12.19
CA PHE A 169 6.82 -11.53 -12.24
C PHE A 169 6.24 -10.91 -10.98
N LEU A 170 5.24 -11.50 -10.35
CA LEU A 170 4.74 -11.07 -9.04
C LEU A 170 5.87 -11.05 -7.99
N ARG A 171 6.74 -12.08 -7.97
CA ARG A 171 7.92 -12.11 -7.09
C ARG A 171 8.94 -11.02 -7.41
N VAL A 172 9.14 -10.68 -8.69
CA VAL A 172 10.02 -9.56 -9.10
C VAL A 172 9.48 -8.23 -8.57
N TYR A 173 8.18 -8.00 -8.69
CA TYR A 173 7.50 -6.82 -8.16
C TYR A 173 7.58 -6.76 -6.64
N ASP A 174 7.35 -7.88 -5.96
CA ASP A 174 7.44 -7.97 -4.50
C ASP A 174 8.81 -7.54 -3.97
N GLN A 175 9.89 -8.06 -4.55
CA GLN A 175 11.25 -7.67 -4.18
C GLN A 175 11.52 -6.18 -4.43
N ALA A 176 11.10 -5.65 -5.57
CA ALA A 176 11.26 -4.24 -5.88
C ALA A 176 10.54 -3.35 -4.86
N PHE A 177 9.31 -3.68 -4.51
CA PHE A 177 8.52 -2.90 -3.55
C PHE A 177 9.00 -3.06 -2.10
N GLY A 178 9.62 -4.16 -1.76
CA GLY A 178 10.29 -4.34 -0.47
C GLY A 178 11.38 -3.30 -0.23
N GLU A 179 12.18 -3.00 -1.25
CA GLU A 179 13.26 -2.00 -1.16
C GLU A 179 12.74 -0.56 -1.21
N ILE A 180 11.74 -0.26 -2.06
CA ILE A 180 11.18 1.10 -2.21
C ILE A 180 10.48 1.57 -0.92
N ALA A 181 9.88 0.66 -0.16
CA ALA A 181 9.17 0.98 1.08
C ALA A 181 10.05 1.59 2.18
N GLN A 182 11.36 1.46 2.10
CA GLN A 182 12.30 1.93 3.13
C GLN A 182 12.55 3.45 3.11
N GLY A 183 12.19 4.15 2.03
CA GLY A 183 12.48 5.59 1.86
C GLY A 183 11.32 6.55 2.13
N GLY A 184 10.08 6.08 2.32
CA GLY A 184 8.89 6.92 2.43
C GLY A 184 8.29 7.02 3.84
N SER A 185 7.58 8.12 4.11
CA SER A 185 6.82 8.32 5.36
C SER A 185 5.60 7.39 5.49
N ARG A 186 5.15 6.78 4.40
CA ARG A 186 4.05 5.80 4.32
C ARG A 186 4.46 4.68 3.37
N ARG A 187 4.36 3.43 3.84
CA ARG A 187 4.51 2.25 2.99
C ARG A 187 3.27 2.11 2.11
N GLY A 188 3.44 2.16 0.78
CA GLY A 188 2.39 1.81 -0.18
C GLY A 188 2.12 0.30 -0.13
N ALA A 189 0.85 -0.09 -0.14
CA ALA A 189 0.46 -1.49 -0.28
C ALA A 189 0.24 -1.82 -1.76
N ASN A 190 0.33 -3.09 -2.13
CA ASN A 190 0.07 -3.56 -3.48
C ASN A 190 -0.97 -4.68 -3.48
N MET A 191 -1.74 -4.80 -4.58
CA MET A 191 -2.68 -5.88 -4.85
C MET A 191 -2.27 -6.60 -6.14
N GLY A 192 -2.08 -7.90 -6.06
CA GLY A 192 -1.94 -8.77 -7.21
C GLY A 192 -3.23 -9.53 -7.49
N VAL A 193 -3.76 -9.41 -8.70
CA VAL A 193 -4.99 -10.10 -9.12
C VAL A 193 -4.67 -11.04 -10.26
N LEU A 194 -5.19 -12.27 -10.17
CA LEU A 194 -5.18 -13.23 -11.28
C LEU A 194 -6.61 -13.74 -11.54
N ARG A 195 -7.01 -13.83 -12.81
CA ARG A 195 -8.30 -14.41 -13.18
C ARG A 195 -8.31 -15.91 -12.92
N VAL A 196 -9.45 -16.42 -12.49
CA VAL A 196 -9.63 -17.83 -12.15
C VAL A 196 -9.48 -18.79 -13.34
N ASP A 197 -9.65 -18.30 -14.57
CA ASP A 197 -9.46 -19.06 -15.80
C ASP A 197 -8.01 -19.05 -16.33
N HIS A 198 -7.07 -18.40 -15.62
CA HIS A 198 -5.67 -18.39 -16.03
C HIS A 198 -5.01 -19.75 -15.79
N PRO A 199 -4.17 -20.25 -16.72
CA PRO A 199 -3.50 -21.55 -16.54
C PRO A 199 -2.64 -21.71 -15.29
N ASP A 200 -2.07 -20.63 -14.78
CA ASP A 200 -1.20 -20.64 -13.58
C ASP A 200 -1.98 -20.35 -12.28
N ILE A 201 -3.31 -20.51 -12.28
CA ILE A 201 -4.15 -20.15 -11.13
C ILE A 201 -3.80 -20.96 -9.87
N GLU A 202 -3.49 -22.25 -9.99
CA GLU A 202 -3.12 -23.09 -8.84
C GLU A 202 -1.79 -22.62 -8.22
N GLU A 203 -0.78 -22.27 -9.05
CA GLU A 203 0.48 -21.71 -8.55
C GLU A 203 0.23 -20.35 -7.87
N PHE A 204 -0.68 -19.52 -8.37
CA PHE A 204 -1.01 -18.24 -7.79
C PHE A 204 -1.72 -18.36 -6.43
N VAL A 205 -2.70 -19.28 -6.31
CA VAL A 205 -3.43 -19.53 -5.06
C VAL A 205 -2.47 -19.97 -3.94
N THR A 206 -1.46 -20.79 -4.29
CA THR A 206 -0.52 -21.34 -3.32
C THR A 206 0.74 -20.52 -3.08
N CYS A 207 0.97 -19.42 -3.83
CA CYS A 207 2.25 -18.71 -3.84
C CYS A 207 2.62 -18.00 -2.53
N LYS A 208 1.65 -17.81 -1.60
CA LYS A 208 1.83 -17.18 -0.27
C LYS A 208 1.58 -18.12 0.91
N THR A 209 1.63 -19.42 0.70
CA THR A 209 1.39 -20.42 1.75
C THR A 209 2.43 -20.36 2.87
N GLN A 210 3.67 -19.97 2.54
CA GLN A 210 4.75 -19.82 3.51
C GLN A 210 4.89 -18.36 3.93
N GLU A 211 4.99 -18.12 5.23
CA GLU A 211 5.31 -16.77 5.74
C GLU A 211 6.65 -16.27 5.20
N GLY A 212 6.76 -14.96 4.99
CA GLY A 212 7.95 -14.34 4.39
C GLY A 212 7.99 -14.34 2.86
N GLN A 213 6.97 -14.91 2.17
CA GLN A 213 6.87 -14.85 0.72
C GLN A 213 5.84 -13.80 0.27
N ILE A 214 6.23 -12.96 -0.69
CA ILE A 214 5.35 -11.97 -1.34
C ILE A 214 4.66 -11.06 -0.30
N GLU A 215 5.40 -10.61 0.72
CA GLU A 215 4.88 -9.82 1.86
C GLU A 215 4.41 -8.41 1.47
N ASN A 216 4.86 -7.87 0.32
CA ASN A 216 4.50 -6.53 -0.14
C ASN A 216 3.23 -6.50 -0.99
N PHE A 217 2.59 -7.65 -1.18
CA PHE A 217 1.34 -7.80 -1.91
C PHE A 217 0.26 -8.46 -1.07
N ASN A 218 -0.95 -7.93 -1.15
CA ASN A 218 -2.15 -8.72 -0.99
C ASN A 218 -2.44 -9.42 -2.32
N ILE A 219 -2.96 -10.65 -2.30
CA ILE A 219 -3.35 -11.36 -3.50
C ILE A 219 -4.85 -11.69 -3.48
N SER A 220 -5.47 -11.63 -4.66
CA SER A 220 -6.88 -11.98 -4.82
C SER A 220 -7.12 -12.68 -6.15
N VAL A 221 -8.06 -13.61 -6.17
CA VAL A 221 -8.51 -14.27 -7.38
C VAL A 221 -9.75 -13.55 -7.93
N ALA A 222 -9.71 -13.14 -9.19
CA ALA A 222 -10.86 -12.61 -9.89
C ALA A 222 -11.72 -13.75 -10.45
N VAL A 223 -12.79 -14.07 -9.74
CA VAL A 223 -13.70 -15.16 -10.11
C VAL A 223 -14.84 -14.67 -10.99
N THR A 224 -15.27 -15.51 -11.94
CA THR A 224 -16.38 -15.25 -12.84
C THR A 224 -17.67 -15.93 -12.36
N ASP A 225 -18.81 -15.42 -12.79
CA ASP A 225 -20.10 -16.08 -12.55
C ASP A 225 -20.11 -17.50 -13.12
N ALA A 226 -19.47 -17.72 -14.27
CA ALA A 226 -19.33 -19.05 -14.89
C ALA A 226 -18.56 -20.04 -14.00
N PHE A 227 -17.49 -19.58 -13.36
CA PHE A 227 -16.74 -20.38 -12.39
C PHE A 227 -17.59 -20.75 -11.18
N MET A 228 -18.23 -19.76 -10.56
CA MET A 228 -19.07 -19.97 -9.37
C MET A 228 -20.26 -20.91 -9.67
N GLN A 229 -20.83 -20.83 -10.87
CA GLN A 229 -21.85 -21.78 -11.31
C GLN A 229 -21.27 -23.20 -11.48
N ALA A 230 -20.05 -23.33 -12.05
CA ALA A 230 -19.38 -24.61 -12.18
C ALA A 230 -19.05 -25.22 -10.80
N VAL A 231 -18.67 -24.40 -9.81
CA VAL A 231 -18.48 -24.82 -8.41
C VAL A 231 -19.79 -25.41 -7.85
N LYS A 232 -20.93 -24.74 -8.04
CA LYS A 232 -22.24 -25.24 -7.57
C LYS A 232 -22.64 -26.55 -8.22
N GLN A 233 -22.29 -26.74 -9.49
CA GLN A 233 -22.65 -27.91 -10.29
C GLN A 233 -21.61 -29.03 -10.17
N ASP A 234 -20.52 -28.82 -9.44
CA ASP A 234 -19.35 -29.70 -9.38
C ASP A 234 -18.85 -30.09 -10.78
N GLY A 235 -18.73 -29.08 -11.65
CA GLY A 235 -18.38 -29.20 -13.06
C GLY A 235 -16.91 -28.98 -13.34
N ASP A 236 -16.48 -29.30 -14.56
CA ASP A 236 -15.15 -28.94 -15.07
C ASP A 236 -15.17 -27.47 -15.51
N PHE A 237 -14.01 -26.81 -15.31
CA PHE A 237 -13.82 -25.41 -15.70
C PHE A 237 -12.56 -25.28 -16.56
N LYS A 238 -12.68 -24.59 -17.69
CA LYS A 238 -11.60 -24.44 -18.66
C LYS A 238 -10.61 -23.36 -18.23
N LEU A 239 -9.33 -23.65 -18.38
CA LEU A 239 -8.25 -22.69 -18.28
C LEU A 239 -7.91 -22.16 -19.68
N ILE A 240 -7.78 -20.85 -19.80
CA ILE A 240 -7.70 -20.14 -21.07
C ILE A 240 -6.35 -19.40 -21.16
N ASN A 241 -5.63 -19.64 -22.24
CA ASN A 241 -4.42 -18.89 -22.55
C ASN A 241 -4.80 -17.43 -22.91
N PRO A 242 -4.35 -16.42 -22.17
CA PRO A 242 -4.73 -15.03 -22.42
C PRO A 242 -4.21 -14.47 -23.74
N GLN A 243 -3.21 -15.09 -24.38
CA GLN A 243 -2.62 -14.61 -25.62
C GLN A 243 -3.47 -14.88 -26.85
N ASP A 244 -4.09 -16.05 -26.92
CA ASP A 244 -4.81 -16.51 -28.11
C ASP A 244 -6.27 -16.90 -27.83
N GLY A 245 -6.70 -16.87 -26.54
CA GLY A 245 -8.02 -17.29 -26.11
C GLY A 245 -8.24 -18.80 -26.22
N GLY A 246 -7.20 -19.58 -26.50
CA GLY A 246 -7.27 -21.02 -26.62
C GLY A 246 -7.37 -21.73 -25.26
N GLU A 247 -8.00 -22.91 -25.28
CA GLU A 247 -8.06 -23.78 -24.11
C GLU A 247 -6.68 -24.34 -23.83
N TRP A 248 -6.14 -24.08 -22.60
CA TRP A 248 -4.84 -24.60 -22.14
C TRP A 248 -4.98 -25.89 -21.35
N GLY A 249 -6.10 -26.05 -20.64
CA GLY A 249 -6.42 -27.21 -19.83
C GLY A 249 -7.77 -27.04 -19.14
N SER A 250 -8.08 -27.94 -18.21
CA SER A 250 -9.28 -27.83 -17.38
C SER A 250 -9.00 -28.32 -15.97
N VAL A 251 -9.75 -27.76 -15.00
CA VAL A 251 -9.72 -28.13 -13.57
C VAL A 251 -11.12 -28.44 -13.09
N ARG A 252 -11.26 -29.20 -12.01
CA ARG A 252 -12.53 -29.32 -11.30
C ARG A 252 -12.78 -28.00 -10.56
N ALA A 253 -13.86 -27.32 -10.88
CA ALA A 253 -14.15 -26.02 -10.29
C ALA A 253 -14.26 -26.09 -8.76
N ARG A 254 -14.88 -27.16 -8.23
CA ARG A 254 -15.01 -27.40 -6.80
C ARG A 254 -13.65 -27.55 -6.13
N GLU A 255 -12.74 -28.37 -6.68
CA GLU A 255 -11.42 -28.60 -6.12
C GLU A 255 -10.58 -27.32 -6.08
N LEU A 256 -10.59 -26.51 -7.13
CA LEU A 256 -9.92 -25.22 -7.16
C LEU A 256 -10.52 -24.22 -6.15
N PHE A 257 -11.85 -24.19 -6.01
CA PHE A 257 -12.53 -23.37 -5.03
C PHE A 257 -12.17 -23.79 -3.60
N ASP A 258 -12.17 -25.09 -3.32
CA ASP A 258 -11.82 -25.63 -1.99
C ASP A 258 -10.35 -25.33 -1.64
N GLU A 259 -9.43 -25.37 -2.63
CA GLU A 259 -8.03 -24.97 -2.41
C GLU A 259 -7.92 -23.46 -2.11
N MET A 260 -8.66 -22.57 -2.80
CA MET A 260 -8.73 -21.15 -2.47
C MET A 260 -9.26 -20.92 -1.06
N VAL A 261 -10.34 -21.61 -0.68
CA VAL A 261 -10.96 -21.55 0.66
C VAL A 261 -9.97 -21.99 1.73
N LYS A 262 -9.27 -23.11 1.52
CA LYS A 262 -8.27 -23.65 2.45
C LYS A 262 -7.16 -22.63 2.73
N HIS A 263 -6.62 -21.98 1.69
CA HIS A 263 -5.58 -20.97 1.85
C HIS A 263 -6.13 -19.68 2.49
N ALA A 264 -7.32 -19.23 2.11
CA ALA A 264 -7.99 -18.10 2.73
C ALA A 264 -8.29 -18.36 4.23
N HIS A 265 -8.67 -19.56 4.60
CA HIS A 265 -8.84 -19.99 6.00
C HIS A 265 -7.49 -19.96 6.74
N HIS A 266 -6.42 -20.47 6.12
CA HIS A 266 -5.09 -20.59 6.73
C HIS A 266 -4.46 -19.23 7.08
N ASN A 267 -4.49 -18.25 6.16
CA ASN A 267 -3.79 -16.96 6.33
C ASN A 267 -4.54 -15.74 5.82
N GLY A 268 -5.81 -15.88 5.42
CA GLY A 268 -6.65 -14.79 4.89
C GLY A 268 -6.40 -14.45 3.43
N GLU A 269 -5.58 -15.24 2.70
CA GLU A 269 -5.26 -15.00 1.28
C GLU A 269 -5.23 -16.32 0.50
N PRO A 270 -5.72 -16.31 -0.77
CA PRO A 270 -6.20 -15.16 -1.53
C PRO A 270 -7.57 -14.65 -1.10
N GLY A 271 -7.81 -13.35 -1.28
CA GLY A 271 -9.16 -12.79 -1.26
C GLY A 271 -9.93 -13.19 -2.51
N MET A 272 -11.25 -13.05 -2.50
CA MET A 272 -12.09 -13.34 -3.66
C MET A 272 -12.73 -12.06 -4.20
N LEU A 273 -12.56 -11.81 -5.51
CA LEU A 273 -13.07 -10.65 -6.23
C LEU A 273 -14.05 -11.13 -7.31
N PHE A 274 -15.29 -10.63 -7.28
CA PHE A 274 -16.35 -11.02 -8.22
C PHE A 274 -16.32 -10.09 -9.44
N VAL A 275 -15.50 -10.44 -10.43
CA VAL A 275 -15.19 -9.57 -11.57
C VAL A 275 -16.41 -9.26 -12.45
N ASP A 276 -17.34 -10.21 -12.61
CA ASP A 276 -18.54 -9.99 -13.42
C ASP A 276 -19.51 -9.05 -12.70
N ALA A 277 -19.62 -9.13 -11.36
CA ALA A 277 -20.40 -8.18 -10.57
C ALA A 277 -19.85 -6.77 -10.71
N ALA A 278 -18.51 -6.61 -10.65
CA ALA A 278 -17.86 -5.31 -10.85
C ALA A 278 -18.09 -4.75 -12.26
N ASN A 279 -18.00 -5.59 -13.30
CA ASN A 279 -18.16 -5.15 -14.68
C ASN A 279 -19.62 -4.86 -15.07
N ARG A 280 -20.62 -5.46 -14.40
CA ARG A 280 -22.03 -5.05 -14.56
C ARG A 280 -22.24 -3.58 -14.20
N ASP A 281 -21.52 -3.10 -13.16
CA ASP A 281 -21.60 -1.72 -12.68
C ASP A 281 -20.47 -0.83 -13.22
N ASN A 282 -19.66 -1.30 -14.17
CA ASN A 282 -18.60 -0.48 -14.77
C ASN A 282 -19.24 0.74 -15.47
N PRO A 283 -18.95 1.98 -15.02
CA PRO A 283 -19.57 3.17 -15.61
C PRO A 283 -19.15 3.44 -17.05
N VAL A 284 -17.99 2.94 -17.47
CA VAL A 284 -17.39 3.22 -18.79
C VAL A 284 -16.99 1.92 -19.53
N PRO A 285 -17.93 0.97 -19.75
CA PRO A 285 -17.60 -0.34 -20.34
C PRO A 285 -17.11 -0.22 -21.79
N HIS A 286 -17.36 0.91 -22.45
CA HIS A 286 -16.87 1.22 -23.79
C HIS A 286 -15.37 1.56 -23.83
N LEU A 287 -14.75 1.85 -22.70
CA LEU A 287 -13.31 2.14 -22.61
C LEU A 287 -12.47 0.90 -22.27
N TYR A 288 -12.94 0.11 -21.28
CA TYR A 288 -12.21 -1.08 -20.79
C TYR A 288 -13.13 -1.95 -19.91
N ALA A 289 -12.75 -3.20 -19.75
CA ALA A 289 -13.22 -4.05 -18.67
C ALA A 289 -12.38 -3.81 -17.40
N LEU A 290 -13.02 -3.93 -16.24
CA LEU A 290 -12.36 -3.89 -14.95
C LEU A 290 -11.67 -5.25 -14.70
N GLU A 291 -10.38 -5.23 -14.33
CA GLU A 291 -9.57 -6.44 -14.15
C GLU A 291 -8.94 -6.56 -12.76
N ALA A 292 -8.77 -5.44 -12.05
CA ALA A 292 -8.12 -5.40 -10.75
C ALA A 292 -8.69 -4.30 -9.86
N THR A 293 -8.37 -4.40 -8.58
CA THR A 293 -8.69 -3.40 -7.56
C THR A 293 -7.42 -2.79 -6.97
N ASN A 294 -7.58 -1.70 -6.20
CA ASN A 294 -6.57 -1.22 -5.28
C ASN A 294 -6.28 -2.24 -4.15
N PRO A 295 -5.25 -2.02 -3.29
CA PRO A 295 -4.82 -2.99 -2.27
C PRO A 295 -5.89 -3.43 -1.26
N CYS A 296 -6.88 -2.59 -0.97
CA CYS A 296 -7.93 -2.88 0.01
C CYS A 296 -9.25 -3.37 -0.63
N GLY A 297 -9.32 -3.46 -1.96
CA GLY A 297 -10.46 -4.03 -2.69
C GLY A 297 -11.67 -3.11 -2.85
N GLU A 298 -11.65 -1.89 -2.30
CA GLU A 298 -12.79 -0.97 -2.40
C GLU A 298 -12.88 -0.21 -3.74
N GLN A 299 -11.83 -0.27 -4.57
CA GLN A 299 -11.76 0.47 -5.82
C GLN A 299 -11.42 -0.44 -7.00
N TRP A 300 -12.44 -0.83 -7.76
CA TRP A 300 -12.25 -1.34 -9.12
C TRP A 300 -11.96 -0.17 -10.05
N LEU A 301 -10.81 -0.18 -10.70
CA LEU A 301 -10.32 0.91 -11.54
C LEU A 301 -9.84 0.36 -12.88
N GLY A 302 -9.97 1.18 -13.94
CA GLY A 302 -9.35 0.92 -15.23
C GLY A 302 -7.85 1.25 -15.23
N PRO A 303 -7.16 0.98 -16.35
CA PRO A 303 -5.74 1.26 -16.49
C PRO A 303 -5.39 2.71 -16.21
N TYR A 304 -4.40 2.95 -15.33
CA TYR A 304 -3.93 4.26 -14.86
C TYR A 304 -4.99 5.11 -14.15
N GLU A 305 -6.17 4.57 -13.89
CA GLU A 305 -7.15 5.28 -13.08
C GLU A 305 -6.75 5.33 -11.61
N ASN A 306 -7.25 6.34 -10.97
CA ASN A 306 -7.09 6.56 -9.54
C ASN A 306 -8.39 7.10 -8.96
N CYS A 307 -8.50 7.07 -7.64
CA CYS A 307 -9.67 7.58 -6.96
C CYS A 307 -9.28 8.51 -5.82
N CYS A 308 -9.98 9.65 -5.76
CA CYS A 308 -9.92 10.60 -4.66
C CYS A 308 -10.94 10.16 -3.61
N LEU A 309 -10.45 9.70 -2.45
CA LEU A 309 -11.28 9.11 -1.40
C LEU A 309 -11.54 10.09 -0.26
N GLY A 310 -12.70 9.95 0.35
CA GLY A 310 -13.03 10.62 1.60
C GLY A 310 -14.25 9.99 2.26
N SER A 311 -14.39 10.16 3.57
CA SER A 311 -15.45 9.48 4.32
C SER A 311 -16.19 10.46 5.23
N VAL A 312 -17.52 10.41 5.17
CA VAL A 312 -18.41 11.13 6.09
C VAL A 312 -18.40 10.42 7.44
N ASN A 313 -18.19 11.19 8.50
CA ASN A 313 -18.22 10.70 9.87
C ASN A 313 -19.65 10.62 10.40
N LEU A 314 -20.25 9.44 10.35
CA LEU A 314 -21.64 9.23 10.78
C LEU A 314 -21.84 9.54 12.28
N GLY A 315 -20.80 9.35 13.11
CA GLY A 315 -20.83 9.69 14.52
C GLY A 315 -21.11 11.16 14.83
N GLN A 316 -20.94 12.08 13.84
CA GLN A 316 -21.25 13.49 13.98
C GLN A 316 -22.68 13.86 13.49
N HIS A 317 -23.46 12.89 13.03
CA HIS A 317 -24.76 13.12 12.39
C HIS A 317 -25.92 12.54 13.21
N ILE A 318 -25.80 12.66 14.54
CA ILE A 318 -26.83 12.31 15.53
C ILE A 318 -27.29 13.60 16.21
N THR A 319 -28.59 13.78 16.34
CA THR A 319 -29.21 14.90 17.07
C THR A 319 -29.06 14.71 18.60
N ALA A 320 -29.31 15.77 19.38
CA ALA A 320 -29.20 15.71 20.83
C ALA A 320 -30.24 14.76 21.48
N ASP A 321 -31.35 14.51 20.81
CA ASP A 321 -32.41 13.59 21.23
C ASP A 321 -32.22 12.16 20.69
N GLY A 322 -31.04 11.85 20.13
CA GLY A 322 -30.65 10.48 19.77
C GLY A 322 -31.24 10.00 18.42
N LYS A 323 -31.54 10.89 17.49
CA LYS A 323 -32.02 10.55 16.13
C LYS A 323 -30.97 10.87 15.09
N VAL A 324 -31.11 10.31 13.89
CA VAL A 324 -30.27 10.68 12.73
C VAL A 324 -30.56 12.11 12.29
N ASP A 325 -29.53 12.96 12.22
CA ASP A 325 -29.62 14.30 11.64
C ASP A 325 -29.46 14.25 10.10
N TRP A 326 -30.50 13.83 9.42
CA TRP A 326 -30.53 13.71 7.95
C TRP A 326 -30.22 15.04 7.24
N GLY A 327 -30.66 16.16 7.82
CA GLY A 327 -30.40 17.49 7.26
C GLY A 327 -28.91 17.87 7.30
N LYS A 328 -28.24 17.57 8.41
CA LYS A 328 -26.80 17.77 8.56
C LYS A 328 -26.01 16.78 7.69
N LEU A 329 -26.46 15.53 7.63
CA LEU A 329 -25.85 14.48 6.79
C LEU A 329 -25.89 14.89 5.32
N ARG A 330 -27.04 15.35 4.81
CA ARG A 330 -27.16 15.83 3.45
C ARG A 330 -26.13 16.93 3.14
N ARG A 331 -26.09 17.98 3.95
CA ARG A 331 -25.12 19.09 3.75
C ARG A 331 -23.68 18.62 3.77
N SER A 332 -23.35 17.67 4.62
CA SER A 332 -22.00 17.09 4.67
C SER A 332 -21.66 16.29 3.42
N VAL A 333 -22.62 15.51 2.90
CA VAL A 333 -22.46 14.75 1.64
C VAL A 333 -22.31 15.69 0.44
N GLU A 334 -23.15 16.74 0.34
CA GLU A 334 -23.08 17.73 -0.74
C GLU A 334 -21.70 18.41 -0.78
N LEU A 335 -21.23 18.90 0.36
CA LEU A 335 -19.91 19.56 0.46
C LEU A 335 -18.75 18.58 0.23
N ALA A 336 -18.86 17.35 0.75
CA ALA A 336 -17.83 16.33 0.57
C ALA A 336 -17.71 15.89 -0.89
N THR A 337 -18.83 15.79 -1.62
CA THR A 337 -18.84 15.48 -3.05
C THR A 337 -18.12 16.56 -3.85
N ARG A 338 -18.45 17.83 -3.59
CA ARG A 338 -17.79 18.99 -4.21
C ARG A 338 -16.30 19.01 -3.88
N PHE A 339 -15.93 18.78 -2.61
CA PHE A 339 -14.54 18.67 -2.18
C PHE A 339 -13.78 17.58 -2.97
N LEU A 340 -14.36 16.40 -3.14
CA LEU A 340 -13.73 15.30 -3.85
C LEU A 340 -13.61 15.54 -5.37
N ASP A 341 -14.59 16.19 -6.00
CA ASP A 341 -14.48 16.61 -7.40
C ASP A 341 -13.36 17.64 -7.57
N ASP A 342 -13.24 18.59 -6.66
CA ASP A 342 -12.15 19.57 -6.65
C ASP A 342 -10.78 18.93 -6.40
N VAL A 343 -10.70 17.85 -5.60
CA VAL A 343 -9.45 17.10 -5.42
C VAL A 343 -8.95 16.53 -6.75
N VAL A 344 -9.84 16.09 -7.66
CA VAL A 344 -9.41 15.60 -8.99
C VAL A 344 -8.64 16.66 -9.75
N ASP A 345 -9.08 17.93 -9.69
CA ASP A 345 -8.44 19.04 -10.40
C ASP A 345 -7.26 19.65 -9.61
N ALA A 346 -7.27 19.60 -8.28
CA ALA A 346 -6.19 20.11 -7.43
C ALA A 346 -4.99 19.16 -7.35
N ASN A 347 -5.16 17.89 -7.71
CA ASN A 347 -4.13 16.87 -7.65
C ASN A 347 -3.05 17.11 -8.71
N GLN A 348 -1.78 17.14 -8.30
CA GLN A 348 -0.65 17.26 -9.23
C GLN A 348 -0.23 15.92 -9.85
N TYR A 349 -0.82 14.81 -9.38
CA TYR A 349 -0.50 13.46 -9.80
C TYR A 349 1.00 13.12 -9.65
N VAL A 350 1.49 12.22 -10.50
CA VAL A 350 2.93 11.92 -10.63
C VAL A 350 3.36 12.41 -12.02
N PRO A 351 4.07 13.56 -12.14
CA PRO A 351 4.36 14.15 -13.45
C PRO A 351 5.12 13.24 -14.42
N ALA A 352 5.90 12.30 -13.88
CA ALA A 352 6.63 11.31 -14.67
C ALA A 352 5.76 10.15 -15.20
N VAL A 353 4.46 10.14 -14.84
CA VAL A 353 3.44 9.17 -15.30
C VAL A 353 2.18 9.94 -15.72
N PRO A 354 2.22 10.66 -16.85
CA PRO A 354 1.13 11.56 -17.28
C PRO A 354 -0.19 10.84 -17.57
N GLN A 355 -0.16 9.54 -17.80
CA GLN A 355 -1.35 8.70 -18.00
C GLN A 355 -2.30 8.76 -16.79
N LEU A 356 -1.80 8.99 -15.57
CA LEU A 356 -2.62 9.10 -14.35
C LEU A 356 -3.56 10.29 -14.39
N GLU A 357 -3.05 11.47 -14.75
CA GLU A 357 -3.85 12.69 -14.89
C GLU A 357 -4.88 12.56 -16.01
N GLN A 358 -4.46 12.04 -17.17
CA GLN A 358 -5.33 11.83 -18.31
C GLN A 358 -6.49 10.88 -17.99
N ALA A 359 -6.21 9.75 -17.32
CA ALA A 359 -7.23 8.78 -16.93
C ALA A 359 -8.18 9.37 -15.87
N ALA A 360 -7.65 10.09 -14.88
CA ALA A 360 -8.45 10.73 -13.85
C ALA A 360 -9.44 11.74 -14.42
N HIS A 361 -8.99 12.67 -15.27
CA HIS A 361 -9.86 13.67 -15.87
C HIS A 361 -10.84 13.08 -16.89
N ARG A 362 -10.51 11.96 -17.52
CA ARG A 362 -11.38 11.31 -18.50
C ARG A 362 -12.68 10.79 -17.88
N VAL A 363 -12.63 10.20 -16.67
CA VAL A 363 -13.77 9.56 -16.01
C VAL A 363 -14.17 10.27 -14.70
N ARG A 364 -13.26 11.02 -14.08
CA ARG A 364 -13.47 11.77 -12.84
C ARG A 364 -14.09 10.94 -11.72
N ARG A 365 -13.48 9.79 -11.43
CA ARG A 365 -13.94 8.94 -10.33
C ARG A 365 -13.66 9.61 -8.98
N ILE A 366 -14.69 9.67 -8.15
CA ILE A 366 -14.58 10.00 -6.73
C ILE A 366 -15.03 8.80 -5.89
N GLY A 367 -14.59 8.74 -4.65
CA GLY A 367 -14.95 7.68 -3.72
C GLY A 367 -15.41 8.26 -2.39
N LEU A 368 -16.66 8.74 -2.35
CA LEU A 368 -17.27 9.17 -1.10
C LEU A 368 -17.76 7.96 -0.33
N GLY A 369 -17.24 7.77 0.88
CA GLY A 369 -17.61 6.70 1.80
C GLY A 369 -18.14 7.21 3.12
N ILE A 370 -18.23 6.27 4.05
CA ILE A 370 -18.67 6.50 5.44
C ILE A 370 -17.63 5.97 6.43
N MET A 371 -17.64 6.46 7.66
CA MET A 371 -16.95 5.93 8.81
C MET A 371 -17.80 6.13 10.06
N GLY A 372 -17.62 5.30 11.08
CA GLY A 372 -18.40 5.40 12.31
C GLY A 372 -19.84 4.88 12.18
N LEU A 373 -20.08 3.91 11.28
CA LEU A 373 -21.39 3.23 11.21
C LEU A 373 -21.71 2.52 12.52
N GLY A 374 -20.76 1.77 13.08
CA GLY A 374 -20.91 1.13 14.39
C GLY A 374 -21.20 2.12 15.50
N ASP A 375 -20.50 3.29 15.52
CA ASP A 375 -20.75 4.36 16.48
C ASP A 375 -22.17 4.94 16.38
N MET A 376 -22.66 5.17 15.18
CA MET A 376 -24.03 5.64 14.95
C MET A 376 -25.04 4.61 15.43
N MET A 377 -24.82 3.32 15.11
CA MET A 377 -25.70 2.22 15.53
C MET A 377 -25.74 2.06 17.05
N TYR A 378 -24.61 2.14 17.74
CA TYR A 378 -24.54 2.12 19.21
C TYR A 378 -25.40 3.22 19.84
N ARG A 379 -25.32 4.45 19.30
CA ARG A 379 -26.09 5.60 19.81
C ARG A 379 -27.60 5.48 19.55
N LEU A 380 -27.99 4.76 18.51
CA LEU A 380 -29.39 4.55 18.14
C LEU A 380 -29.99 3.28 18.77
N GLY A 381 -29.19 2.47 19.48
CA GLY A 381 -29.64 1.19 20.03
C GLY A 381 -29.85 0.10 18.99
N VAL A 382 -29.26 0.22 17.82
CA VAL A 382 -29.39 -0.74 16.70
C VAL A 382 -28.22 -1.73 16.74
N ARG A 383 -28.54 -3.04 16.72
CA ARG A 383 -27.51 -4.09 16.73
C ARG A 383 -26.92 -4.26 15.33
N TYR A 384 -25.61 -4.15 15.23
CA TYR A 384 -24.87 -4.45 13.98
C TYR A 384 -25.07 -5.93 13.59
N GLY A 385 -25.31 -6.19 12.31
CA GLY A 385 -25.50 -7.54 11.76
C GLY A 385 -26.97 -8.01 11.78
N SER A 386 -27.83 -7.49 12.66
CA SER A 386 -29.25 -7.83 12.69
C SER A 386 -29.96 -7.40 11.39
N GLU A 387 -31.15 -7.95 11.12
CA GLU A 387 -31.97 -7.51 9.97
C GLU A 387 -32.29 -6.01 10.03
N GLU A 388 -32.58 -5.47 11.23
CA GLU A 388 -32.78 -4.05 11.44
C GLU A 388 -31.49 -3.26 11.14
N GLY A 389 -30.33 -3.78 11.59
CA GLY A 389 -29.02 -3.18 11.34
C GLY A 389 -28.64 -3.17 9.87
N GLN A 390 -28.91 -4.23 9.12
CA GLN A 390 -28.73 -4.33 7.68
C GLN A 390 -29.60 -3.29 6.95
N GLU A 391 -30.85 -3.18 7.33
CA GLU A 391 -31.77 -2.19 6.76
C GLU A 391 -31.36 -0.76 7.07
N PHE A 392 -30.96 -0.48 8.32
CA PHE A 392 -30.46 0.82 8.75
C PHE A 392 -29.24 1.24 7.92
N ALA A 393 -28.24 0.37 7.80
CA ALA A 393 -27.03 0.61 7.02
C ALA A 393 -27.35 0.90 5.54
N ALA A 394 -28.28 0.13 4.96
CA ALA A 394 -28.76 0.35 3.60
C ALA A 394 -29.40 1.72 3.45
N GLN A 395 -30.32 2.13 4.34
CA GLN A 395 -31.00 3.43 4.28
C GLN A 395 -30.02 4.61 4.42
N VAL A 396 -29.01 4.49 5.28
CA VAL A 396 -27.94 5.49 5.42
C VAL A 396 -27.13 5.59 4.13
N MET A 397 -26.71 4.46 3.57
CA MET A 397 -25.87 4.48 2.36
C MET A 397 -26.66 4.90 1.12
N GLU A 398 -27.92 4.53 1.02
CA GLU A 398 -28.82 5.02 -0.02
C GLU A 398 -28.92 6.55 0.01
N PHE A 399 -29.09 7.12 1.20
CA PHE A 399 -29.16 8.58 1.38
C PHE A 399 -27.86 9.26 0.96
N VAL A 400 -26.70 8.70 1.37
CA VAL A 400 -25.38 9.22 0.98
C VAL A 400 -25.18 9.15 -0.53
N HIS A 401 -25.49 7.99 -1.14
CA HIS A 401 -25.34 7.78 -2.58
C HIS A 401 -26.23 8.72 -3.41
N TYR A 402 -27.51 8.85 -3.02
CA TYR A 402 -28.46 9.73 -3.66
C TYR A 402 -27.96 11.18 -3.69
N HIS A 403 -27.59 11.74 -2.53
CA HIS A 403 -27.13 13.12 -2.44
C HIS A 403 -25.76 13.35 -3.10
N CYS A 404 -24.90 12.37 -3.11
CA CYS A 404 -23.64 12.40 -3.86
C CYS A 404 -23.91 12.50 -5.38
N MET A 405 -24.78 11.66 -5.92
CA MET A 405 -25.15 11.71 -7.34
C MET A 405 -25.86 13.00 -7.70
N ARG A 406 -26.78 13.47 -6.85
CA ARG A 406 -27.47 14.75 -7.06
C ARG A 406 -26.48 15.90 -7.19
N THR A 407 -25.53 15.98 -6.26
CA THR A 407 -24.47 17.01 -6.29
C THR A 407 -23.60 16.88 -7.53
N SER A 408 -23.28 15.65 -7.95
CA SER A 408 -22.52 15.41 -9.18
C SER A 408 -23.27 15.85 -10.45
N ILE A 409 -24.60 15.78 -10.46
CA ILE A 409 -25.43 16.35 -11.54
C ILE A 409 -25.40 17.86 -11.50
N ASP A 410 -25.54 18.47 -10.32
CA ASP A 410 -25.48 19.94 -10.15
C ASP A 410 -24.09 20.46 -10.59
N LEU A 411 -23.00 19.74 -10.28
CA LEU A 411 -21.66 20.06 -10.75
C LEU A 411 -21.51 19.87 -12.27
N ALA A 412 -22.22 18.92 -12.89
CA ALA A 412 -22.22 18.77 -14.33
C ALA A 412 -22.90 19.95 -15.03
N ASP A 413 -23.97 20.49 -14.46
CA ASP A 413 -24.61 21.72 -14.94
C ASP A 413 -23.67 22.94 -14.81
N GLU A 414 -22.91 23.03 -13.71
CA GLU A 414 -21.94 24.12 -13.46
C GLU A 414 -20.69 24.04 -14.35
N ARG A 415 -20.15 22.83 -14.58
CA ARG A 415 -18.76 22.62 -15.07
C ARG A 415 -18.67 21.64 -16.26
N GLY A 416 -19.79 21.09 -16.69
CA GLY A 416 -19.87 20.01 -17.70
C GLY A 416 -19.67 18.61 -17.11
N PRO A 417 -20.17 17.59 -17.78
CA PRO A 417 -20.04 16.20 -17.39
C PRO A 417 -18.60 15.69 -17.57
N PHE A 418 -18.32 14.46 -17.06
CA PHE A 418 -17.02 13.83 -17.32
C PHE A 418 -16.80 13.57 -18.81
N LEU A 419 -15.53 13.62 -19.26
CA LEU A 419 -15.19 13.64 -20.69
C LEU A 419 -15.65 12.41 -21.46
N ALA A 420 -15.60 11.23 -20.85
CA ALA A 420 -15.99 9.95 -21.47
C ALA A 420 -17.45 9.57 -21.21
N ILE A 421 -18.35 10.54 -21.03
CA ILE A 421 -19.77 10.27 -20.72
C ILE A 421 -20.50 9.58 -21.88
N HIS A 422 -20.16 9.92 -23.14
CA HIS A 422 -20.79 9.29 -24.31
C HIS A 422 -20.34 7.82 -24.45
N GLY A 423 -21.30 6.92 -24.56
CA GLY A 423 -21.07 5.47 -24.55
C GLY A 423 -20.95 4.87 -23.15
N SER A 424 -20.96 5.69 -22.09
CA SER A 424 -20.96 5.26 -20.69
C SER A 424 -22.35 4.78 -20.26
N GLN A 425 -22.47 4.25 -19.04
CA GLN A 425 -23.79 3.96 -18.45
C GLN A 425 -24.61 5.23 -18.20
N PHE A 426 -23.96 6.39 -18.08
CA PHE A 426 -24.57 7.70 -17.83
C PHE A 426 -24.72 8.55 -19.09
N ASP A 427 -24.63 7.97 -20.30
CA ASP A 427 -24.81 8.74 -21.54
C ASP A 427 -26.20 9.39 -21.58
N PRO A 428 -26.31 10.74 -21.60
CA PRO A 428 -27.60 11.42 -21.61
C PRO A 428 -28.49 11.04 -22.78
N THR A 429 -27.88 10.60 -23.89
CA THR A 429 -28.62 10.21 -25.14
C THR A 429 -29.01 8.73 -25.18
N ASP A 430 -28.36 7.89 -24.35
CA ASP A 430 -28.60 6.43 -24.27
C ASP A 430 -28.34 5.95 -22.82
N LEU A 431 -29.11 6.51 -21.87
CA LEU A 431 -28.96 6.25 -20.44
C LEU A 431 -29.27 4.79 -20.13
N LYS A 432 -28.26 4.06 -19.67
CA LYS A 432 -28.35 2.65 -19.27
C LYS A 432 -28.41 2.46 -17.76
N TRP A 433 -27.95 3.48 -16.99
CA TRP A 433 -27.98 3.43 -15.55
C TRP A 433 -29.42 3.47 -15.03
N GLU A 434 -29.71 2.60 -14.07
CA GLU A 434 -30.99 2.53 -13.37
C GLU A 434 -30.81 2.78 -11.88
N PRO A 435 -31.80 3.40 -11.19
CA PRO A 435 -31.76 3.57 -9.75
C PRO A 435 -31.58 2.25 -9.00
N PRO A 436 -30.67 2.19 -8.03
CA PRO A 436 -30.46 0.99 -7.22
C PRO A 436 -31.66 0.70 -6.34
N THR A 437 -31.86 -0.58 -6.02
CA THR A 437 -32.92 -1.04 -5.12
C THR A 437 -32.33 -1.74 -3.89
N PRO A 438 -32.94 -1.63 -2.70
CA PRO A 438 -32.47 -2.31 -1.52
C PRO A 438 -32.52 -3.84 -1.67
N LEU A 439 -31.66 -4.53 -0.92
CA LEU A 439 -31.60 -6.00 -0.89
C LEU A 439 -32.93 -6.63 -0.44
N LYS A 440 -33.55 -5.99 0.54
CA LYS A 440 -34.90 -6.34 1.05
C LYS A 440 -35.73 -5.06 1.18
N PRO A 441 -37.07 -5.12 1.04
CA PRO A 441 -37.95 -3.97 1.29
C PRO A 441 -37.76 -3.45 2.73
N TYR A 442 -37.75 -2.11 2.88
CA TYR A 442 -37.62 -1.46 4.18
C TYR A 442 -38.87 -1.68 5.05
N LYS A 443 -38.67 -1.93 6.35
CA LYS A 443 -39.71 -2.15 7.35
C LYS A 443 -39.69 -1.06 8.44
N HIS A 444 -38.53 -0.43 8.67
CA HIS A 444 -38.31 0.52 9.74
C HIS A 444 -38.23 1.94 9.20
N ASP A 445 -38.72 2.89 9.97
CA ASP A 445 -38.70 4.32 9.65
C ASP A 445 -37.80 5.06 10.66
N TRP A 446 -36.68 5.58 10.17
CA TRP A 446 -35.77 6.45 10.92
C TRP A 446 -36.00 7.94 10.57
N GLU A 447 -37.22 8.30 10.18
CA GLU A 447 -37.60 9.66 9.77
C GLU A 447 -36.74 10.17 8.58
N ARG A 448 -36.31 9.25 7.72
CA ARG A 448 -35.48 9.56 6.55
C ARG A 448 -36.33 10.31 5.50
N PRO A 449 -35.86 11.48 5.01
CA PRO A 449 -36.55 12.16 3.91
C PRO A 449 -36.69 11.25 2.68
N ALA A 450 -37.82 11.38 2.00
CA ALA A 450 -38.07 10.65 0.76
C ALA A 450 -37.04 11.06 -0.31
N LEU A 451 -36.58 10.10 -1.12
CA LEU A 451 -35.63 10.29 -2.19
C LEU A 451 -36.35 10.17 -3.55
N ASP A 452 -36.15 11.15 -4.40
CA ASP A 452 -36.73 11.23 -5.74
C ASP A 452 -35.71 10.76 -6.79
N TRP A 453 -35.61 9.45 -6.98
CA TRP A 453 -34.75 8.85 -7.98
C TRP A 453 -35.15 9.22 -9.43
N GLY A 454 -36.41 9.54 -9.66
CA GLY A 454 -36.89 10.04 -10.97
C GLY A 454 -36.24 11.38 -11.33
N ALA A 455 -36.16 12.30 -10.37
CA ALA A 455 -35.48 13.58 -10.56
C ALA A 455 -33.99 13.44 -10.87
N LEU A 456 -33.32 12.39 -10.37
CA LEU A 456 -31.93 12.08 -10.74
C LEU A 456 -31.82 11.61 -12.18
N VAL A 457 -32.69 10.69 -12.62
CA VAL A 457 -32.74 10.23 -14.00
C VAL A 457 -32.97 11.38 -14.98
N ASP A 458 -33.90 12.28 -14.65
CA ASP A 458 -34.19 13.47 -15.48
C ASP A 458 -32.99 14.43 -15.47
N GLY A 459 -32.32 14.62 -14.34
CA GLY A 459 -31.12 15.44 -14.20
C GLY A 459 -29.96 14.92 -15.07
N ILE A 460 -29.68 13.61 -15.04
CA ILE A 460 -28.65 13.01 -15.88
C ILE A 460 -28.97 13.21 -17.37
N LYS A 461 -30.22 13.05 -17.78
CA LYS A 461 -30.63 13.28 -19.18
C LYS A 461 -30.49 14.73 -19.61
N ALA A 462 -30.70 15.67 -18.69
CA ALA A 462 -30.64 17.10 -18.98
C ALA A 462 -29.20 17.68 -18.99
N HIS A 463 -28.38 17.28 -18.02
CA HIS A 463 -27.09 17.92 -17.74
C HIS A 463 -25.91 16.94 -17.84
N GLY A 464 -26.16 15.62 -17.91
CA GLY A 464 -25.16 14.59 -17.67
C GLY A 464 -24.82 14.45 -16.18
N ILE A 465 -23.66 13.87 -15.87
CA ILE A 465 -23.13 13.74 -14.51
C ILE A 465 -21.63 14.01 -14.50
N ARG A 466 -21.14 14.70 -13.48
CA ARG A 466 -19.75 15.17 -13.39
C ARG A 466 -18.75 14.05 -13.16
N ASN A 467 -19.12 13.04 -12.38
CA ASN A 467 -18.24 11.97 -11.93
C ASN A 467 -18.72 10.62 -12.46
N GLY A 468 -17.83 9.80 -13.01
CA GLY A 468 -18.15 8.46 -13.52
C GLY A 468 -18.41 7.43 -12.42
N ALA A 469 -17.82 7.61 -11.22
CA ALA A 469 -18.15 6.82 -10.03
C ALA A 469 -18.21 7.76 -8.83
N HIS A 470 -19.04 7.42 -7.83
CA HIS A 470 -19.44 8.33 -6.76
C HIS A 470 -19.07 7.82 -5.37
N THR A 471 -19.47 6.59 -5.04
CA THR A 471 -19.36 6.06 -3.69
C THR A 471 -18.50 4.83 -3.62
N THR A 472 -17.78 4.71 -2.49
CA THR A 472 -16.98 3.55 -2.09
C THR A 472 -16.88 3.50 -0.58
N ILE A 473 -16.61 2.35 0.01
CA ILE A 473 -16.31 2.28 1.43
C ILE A 473 -14.88 1.79 1.63
N ALA A 474 -14.01 2.74 1.99
CA ALA A 474 -12.61 2.50 2.30
C ALA A 474 -12.43 2.03 3.76
N PRO A 475 -11.27 1.41 4.11
CA PRO A 475 -11.01 0.95 5.48
C PRO A 475 -11.01 2.06 6.53
N THR A 476 -10.65 3.28 6.19
CA THR A 476 -10.59 4.48 7.04
C THR A 476 -9.71 4.40 8.30
N GLY A 477 -8.90 3.37 8.50
CA GLY A 477 -8.19 3.07 9.74
C GLY A 477 -7.55 4.29 10.43
N THR A 478 -6.71 5.06 9.71
CA THR A 478 -6.03 6.23 10.29
C THR A 478 -6.96 7.43 10.46
N ILE A 479 -7.83 7.71 9.45
CA ILE A 479 -8.72 8.88 9.52
C ILE A 479 -9.85 8.69 10.52
N SER A 480 -10.29 7.47 10.81
CA SER A 480 -11.26 7.18 11.87
C SER A 480 -10.69 7.50 13.26
N THR A 481 -9.41 7.17 13.51
CA THR A 481 -8.72 7.55 14.76
C THR A 481 -8.70 9.08 14.93
N VAL A 482 -8.39 9.82 13.85
CA VAL A 482 -8.41 11.30 13.85
C VAL A 482 -9.83 11.83 14.05
N ALA A 483 -10.82 11.20 13.41
CA ALA A 483 -12.23 11.58 13.53
C ALA A 483 -12.81 11.29 14.93
N GLY A 484 -12.16 10.42 15.70
CA GLY A 484 -12.61 10.02 17.04
C GLY A 484 -13.83 9.10 16.96
N VAL A 485 -13.84 8.16 15.98
CA VAL A 485 -14.83 7.10 15.87
C VAL A 485 -14.17 5.73 16.09
N GLU A 486 -14.96 4.80 16.62
CA GLU A 486 -14.54 3.44 16.97
C GLU A 486 -14.77 2.46 15.81
N GLY A 487 -15.82 2.68 15.02
CA GLY A 487 -16.14 1.89 13.83
C GLY A 487 -15.38 2.39 12.59
N TYR A 488 -14.54 1.56 12.00
CA TYR A 488 -13.75 1.87 10.80
C TYR A 488 -14.57 1.58 9.54
N GLY A 489 -14.72 2.57 8.66
CA GLY A 489 -15.55 2.42 7.46
C GLY A 489 -16.96 1.96 7.81
N CYS A 490 -17.35 0.81 7.29
CA CYS A 490 -18.59 0.11 7.62
C CYS A 490 -18.38 -1.10 8.56
N GLU A 491 -17.17 -1.28 9.07
CA GLU A 491 -16.91 -2.39 10.00
C GLU A 491 -17.64 -2.19 11.33
N PRO A 492 -17.98 -3.27 12.02
CA PRO A 492 -18.35 -3.18 13.42
C PRO A 492 -17.18 -2.69 14.26
N VAL A 493 -17.42 -2.25 15.47
CA VAL A 493 -16.35 -1.93 16.42
C VAL A 493 -15.52 -3.20 16.68
N PHE A 494 -14.21 -3.07 16.69
CA PHE A 494 -13.31 -4.22 16.85
C PHE A 494 -13.44 -4.85 18.24
N ALA A 495 -13.34 -4.04 19.29
CA ALA A 495 -13.46 -4.44 20.69
C ALA A 495 -13.88 -3.23 21.55
N LEU A 496 -14.67 -3.47 22.61
CA LEU A 496 -15.09 -2.41 23.56
C LEU A 496 -13.96 -2.02 24.50
N ALA A 497 -13.03 -2.92 24.76
CA ALA A 497 -11.84 -2.67 25.54
C ALA A 497 -10.71 -3.56 25.01
N TYR A 498 -9.48 -3.05 24.94
CA TYR A 498 -8.32 -3.77 24.46
C TYR A 498 -7.02 -3.12 24.91
N VAL A 499 -5.94 -3.89 24.88
CA VAL A 499 -4.60 -3.40 25.14
C VAL A 499 -3.86 -3.24 23.83
N ARG A 500 -3.31 -2.06 23.59
CA ARG A 500 -2.47 -1.79 22.42
C ARG A 500 -1.03 -1.72 22.87
N TYR A 501 -0.20 -2.58 22.31
CA TYR A 501 1.24 -2.54 22.49
C TYR A 501 1.90 -1.66 21.44
N PHE A 502 2.82 -0.81 21.85
CA PHE A 502 3.64 -0.03 20.92
C PHE A 502 5.08 0.05 21.44
N ASP A 503 6.03 0.08 20.52
CA ASP A 503 7.44 0.26 20.85
C ASP A 503 7.74 1.76 20.97
N ASP A 504 8.23 2.16 22.16
CA ASP A 504 8.72 3.50 22.42
C ASP A 504 10.24 3.41 22.69
N ASN A 505 11.04 3.55 21.63
CA ASN A 505 12.50 3.51 21.67
C ASN A 505 13.08 2.20 22.26
N GLY A 506 12.53 1.05 21.86
CA GLY A 506 12.96 -0.27 22.34
C GLY A 506 12.31 -0.69 23.66
N THR A 507 11.36 0.09 24.17
CA THR A 507 10.56 -0.29 25.36
C THR A 507 9.12 -0.56 24.92
N ARG A 508 8.65 -1.80 25.06
CA ARG A 508 7.23 -2.16 24.84
C ARG A 508 6.37 -1.45 25.88
N ARG A 509 5.50 -0.55 25.45
CA ARG A 509 4.50 0.13 26.29
C ARG A 509 3.11 -0.38 26.00
N GLU A 510 2.30 -0.40 27.03
CA GLU A 510 0.88 -0.77 26.99
C GLU A 510 0.02 0.50 27.05
N LEU A 511 -1.00 0.56 26.20
CA LEU A 511 -2.06 1.55 26.26
C LEU A 511 -3.38 0.82 26.35
N GLN A 512 -4.04 0.91 27.52
CA GLN A 512 -5.40 0.40 27.68
C GLN A 512 -6.38 1.35 27.00
N TYR A 513 -7.27 0.79 26.23
CA TYR A 513 -8.37 1.51 25.58
C TYR A 513 -9.70 0.95 26.05
N THR A 514 -10.64 1.84 26.39
CA THR A 514 -12.04 1.51 26.67
C THR A 514 -12.91 2.38 25.78
N SER A 515 -13.95 1.80 25.19
CA SER A 515 -14.93 2.50 24.36
C SER A 515 -15.64 3.59 25.15
N PRO A 516 -15.50 4.89 24.80
CA PRO A 516 -16.22 5.97 25.45
C PRO A 516 -17.75 5.85 25.29
N LEU A 517 -18.22 5.25 24.20
CA LEU A 517 -19.65 5.03 23.97
C LEU A 517 -20.20 3.94 24.90
N PHE A 518 -19.43 2.87 25.11
CA PHE A 518 -19.79 1.81 26.04
C PHE A 518 -19.80 2.32 27.49
N GLU A 519 -18.75 3.03 27.91
CA GLU A 519 -18.69 3.61 29.24
C GLU A 519 -19.86 4.57 29.52
N LYS A 520 -20.18 5.42 28.54
CA LYS A 520 -21.32 6.33 28.60
C LYS A 520 -22.63 5.57 28.75
N ALA A 521 -22.83 4.49 27.98
CA ALA A 521 -24.04 3.65 28.11
C ALA A 521 -24.20 3.00 29.50
N LEU A 522 -23.09 2.54 30.09
CA LEU A 522 -23.11 2.01 31.47
C LEU A 522 -23.48 3.09 32.51
N ILE A 523 -23.01 4.31 32.33
CA ILE A 523 -23.36 5.46 33.18
C ILE A 523 -24.85 5.79 33.04
N GLU A 524 -25.36 5.90 31.80
CA GLU A 524 -26.75 6.21 31.50
C GLU A 524 -27.71 5.10 32.01
N ALA A 525 -27.26 3.86 32.11
CA ALA A 525 -27.99 2.75 32.71
C ALA A 525 -28.00 2.80 34.25
N GLY A 526 -27.34 3.79 34.86
CA GLY A 526 -27.35 4.00 36.31
C GLY A 526 -26.43 3.08 37.12
N LEU A 527 -25.43 2.44 36.48
CA LEU A 527 -24.43 1.61 37.13
C LEU A 527 -23.46 2.47 37.94
N ASP A 528 -23.20 2.10 39.18
CA ASP A 528 -22.21 2.76 40.03
C ASP A 528 -20.76 2.54 39.54
N GLU A 529 -19.84 3.36 39.98
CA GLU A 529 -18.43 3.34 39.55
C GLU A 529 -17.77 1.96 39.81
N PRO A 530 -17.95 1.30 40.99
CA PRO A 530 -17.39 -0.02 41.22
C PRO A 530 -17.94 -1.11 40.27
N ALA A 531 -19.23 -1.04 39.91
CA ALA A 531 -19.85 -1.97 38.97
C ALA A 531 -19.28 -1.75 37.55
N ARG A 532 -19.18 -0.47 37.12
CA ARG A 532 -18.61 -0.15 35.82
C ARG A 532 -17.15 -0.61 35.70
N HIS A 533 -16.33 -0.38 36.75
CA HIS A 533 -14.93 -0.82 36.76
C HIS A 533 -14.81 -2.34 36.59
N ARG A 534 -15.59 -3.13 37.34
CA ARG A 534 -15.61 -4.59 37.19
C ARG A 534 -16.04 -5.04 35.79
N ILE A 535 -17.05 -4.38 35.22
CA ILE A 535 -17.51 -4.69 33.85
C ILE A 535 -16.40 -4.39 32.81
N VAL A 536 -15.76 -3.23 32.91
CA VAL A 536 -14.66 -2.86 31.98
C VAL A 536 -13.49 -3.81 32.13
N GLU A 537 -13.10 -4.19 33.37
CA GLU A 537 -12.04 -5.15 33.62
C GLU A 537 -12.33 -6.52 33.00
N GLN A 538 -13.56 -7.04 33.14
CA GLN A 538 -13.97 -8.29 32.52
C GLN A 538 -14.04 -8.18 30.98
N THR A 539 -14.48 -7.04 30.47
CA THR A 539 -14.53 -6.77 29.03
C THR A 539 -13.12 -6.70 28.39
N ASN A 540 -12.09 -6.21 29.13
CA ASN A 540 -10.72 -6.19 28.68
C ASN A 540 -10.16 -7.58 28.33
N ALA A 541 -10.60 -8.61 29.03
CA ALA A 541 -10.12 -9.97 28.78
C ALA A 541 -10.46 -10.47 27.39
N THR A 542 -11.71 -10.26 26.94
CA THR A 542 -12.22 -10.76 25.64
C THR A 542 -12.46 -9.68 24.60
N GLY A 543 -12.47 -8.41 24.98
CA GLY A 543 -12.87 -7.28 24.12
C GLY A 543 -14.39 -7.15 23.94
N SER A 544 -15.20 -8.11 24.41
CA SER A 544 -16.64 -8.18 24.25
C SER A 544 -17.37 -8.14 25.61
N CYS A 545 -18.58 -7.59 25.62
CA CYS A 545 -19.45 -7.57 26.80
C CYS A 545 -20.47 -8.71 26.82
N GLN A 546 -20.48 -9.62 25.86
CA GLN A 546 -21.54 -10.63 25.72
C GLN A 546 -21.61 -11.60 26.89
N ASN A 547 -20.49 -12.00 27.45
CA ASN A 547 -20.40 -12.96 28.58
C ASN A 547 -20.11 -12.28 29.93
N VAL A 548 -20.18 -10.94 30.02
CA VAL A 548 -19.91 -10.20 31.25
C VAL A 548 -21.17 -10.09 32.11
N GLU A 549 -21.06 -10.41 33.39
CA GLU A 549 -22.18 -10.34 34.33
C GLU A 549 -22.51 -8.89 34.72
N GLY A 550 -23.79 -8.64 35.02
CA GLY A 550 -24.26 -7.34 35.51
C GLY A 550 -24.51 -6.28 34.45
N ILE A 551 -24.38 -6.63 33.16
CA ILE A 551 -24.69 -5.74 32.04
C ILE A 551 -26.19 -5.83 31.72
N PRO A 552 -26.89 -4.68 31.58
CA PRO A 552 -28.27 -4.63 31.11
C PRO A 552 -28.45 -5.25 29.71
N ASP A 553 -29.54 -6.00 29.51
CA ASP A 553 -29.78 -6.71 28.24
C ASP A 553 -29.79 -5.78 27.02
N ALA A 554 -30.31 -4.56 27.18
CA ALA A 554 -30.32 -3.58 26.10
C ALA A 554 -28.89 -3.19 25.67
N ILE A 555 -27.96 -3.02 26.62
CA ILE A 555 -26.55 -2.72 26.32
C ILE A 555 -25.88 -3.93 25.66
N ARG A 556 -26.10 -5.14 26.24
CA ARG A 556 -25.58 -6.37 25.66
C ARG A 556 -26.05 -6.59 24.23
N HIS A 557 -27.31 -6.30 23.93
CA HIS A 557 -27.88 -6.41 22.59
C HIS A 557 -27.21 -5.45 21.59
N THR A 558 -26.99 -4.20 22.00
CA THR A 558 -26.51 -3.14 21.12
C THR A 558 -24.99 -3.18 20.92
N PHE A 559 -24.24 -3.38 22.02
CA PHE A 559 -22.77 -3.28 22.00
C PHE A 559 -22.11 -4.61 21.63
N VAL A 560 -22.35 -5.03 20.37
CA VAL A 560 -21.68 -6.19 19.76
C VAL A 560 -20.41 -5.73 19.05
N VAL A 561 -19.37 -6.55 19.11
CA VAL A 561 -18.08 -6.32 18.45
C VAL A 561 -17.84 -7.33 17.33
N ALA A 562 -16.78 -7.16 16.56
CA ALA A 562 -16.52 -7.95 15.36
C ALA A 562 -16.62 -9.47 15.59
N GLN A 563 -16.12 -9.97 16.70
CA GLN A 563 -16.17 -11.42 17.04
C GLN A 563 -17.54 -11.92 17.52
N ASP A 564 -18.47 -11.03 17.87
CA ASP A 564 -19.83 -11.38 18.33
C ASP A 564 -20.82 -11.54 17.17
N ILE A 565 -20.38 -11.26 15.95
CA ILE A 565 -21.19 -11.19 14.75
C ILE A 565 -20.93 -12.42 13.89
N ALA A 566 -22.00 -13.13 13.52
CA ALA A 566 -21.87 -14.30 12.66
C ALA A 566 -21.38 -13.94 11.25
N ALA A 567 -20.66 -14.85 10.60
CA ALA A 567 -20.13 -14.64 9.25
C ALA A 567 -21.21 -14.24 8.24
N GLU A 568 -22.36 -14.88 8.31
CA GLU A 568 -23.52 -14.54 7.47
C GLU A 568 -23.99 -13.09 7.72
N GLU A 569 -24.04 -12.64 8.97
CA GLU A 569 -24.42 -11.26 9.33
C GLU A 569 -23.41 -10.26 8.76
N HIS A 570 -22.11 -10.58 8.76
CA HIS A 570 -21.07 -9.77 8.10
C HIS A 570 -21.31 -9.64 6.59
N VAL A 571 -21.64 -10.74 5.91
CA VAL A 571 -21.88 -10.76 4.47
C VAL A 571 -23.17 -10.02 4.12
N TYR A 572 -24.27 -10.22 4.87
CA TYR A 572 -25.52 -9.48 4.66
C TYR A 572 -25.36 -7.97 4.86
N MET A 573 -24.59 -7.53 5.88
CA MET A 573 -24.27 -6.11 6.07
C MET A 573 -23.54 -5.53 4.86
N GLN A 574 -22.53 -6.24 4.35
CA GLN A 574 -21.79 -5.82 3.18
C GLN A 574 -22.69 -5.77 1.94
N ALA A 575 -23.52 -6.78 1.73
CA ALA A 575 -24.43 -6.85 0.59
C ALA A 575 -25.49 -5.74 0.64
N ALA A 576 -26.03 -5.44 1.80
CA ALA A 576 -27.00 -4.36 1.99
C ALA A 576 -26.41 -2.98 1.63
N LEU A 577 -25.16 -2.72 2.04
CA LEU A 577 -24.42 -1.51 1.70
C LEU A 577 -24.03 -1.48 0.22
N GLN A 578 -23.61 -2.63 -0.37
CA GLN A 578 -23.14 -2.72 -1.77
C GLN A 578 -24.23 -2.30 -2.77
N ARG A 579 -25.51 -2.45 -2.43
CA ARG A 579 -26.62 -1.99 -3.28
C ARG A 579 -26.54 -0.48 -3.59
N PHE A 580 -25.96 0.31 -2.69
CA PHE A 580 -25.84 1.77 -2.78
C PHE A 580 -24.38 2.26 -2.83
N VAL A 581 -23.45 1.37 -3.13
CA VAL A 581 -22.04 1.71 -3.36
C VAL A 581 -21.70 1.46 -4.82
N SER A 582 -21.45 2.52 -5.57
CA SER A 582 -21.21 2.44 -7.02
C SER A 582 -19.90 1.70 -7.35
N ASN A 583 -18.85 1.82 -6.54
CA ASN A 583 -17.64 1.03 -6.71
C ASN A 583 -17.69 -0.24 -5.82
N SER A 584 -16.81 -0.39 -4.84
CA SER A 584 -16.74 -1.57 -4.00
C SER A 584 -16.57 -1.20 -2.52
N ILE A 585 -16.47 -2.19 -1.67
CA ILE A 585 -16.39 -2.06 -0.22
C ILE A 585 -15.19 -2.84 0.29
N SER A 586 -14.35 -2.18 1.09
CA SER A 586 -13.34 -2.86 1.90
C SER A 586 -13.99 -3.32 3.21
N LYS A 587 -14.23 -4.62 3.32
CA LYS A 587 -14.79 -5.23 4.52
C LYS A 587 -14.19 -6.60 4.76
N THR A 588 -13.86 -6.85 6.03
CA THR A 588 -13.40 -8.16 6.50
C THR A 588 -14.57 -8.95 7.10
N CYS A 589 -14.77 -10.18 6.65
CA CYS A 589 -15.61 -11.16 7.33
C CYS A 589 -14.74 -11.85 8.39
N ASN A 590 -15.03 -11.55 9.67
CA ASN A 590 -14.27 -12.10 10.79
C ASN A 590 -14.85 -13.44 11.22
N PHE A 591 -13.98 -14.41 11.45
CA PHE A 591 -14.34 -15.75 11.91
C PHE A 591 -13.65 -16.04 13.25
N PRO A 592 -14.30 -16.79 14.16
CA PRO A 592 -13.62 -17.29 15.34
C PRO A 592 -12.55 -18.33 14.98
N ALA A 593 -11.60 -18.57 15.86
CA ALA A 593 -10.56 -19.60 15.67
C ALA A 593 -11.10 -21.03 15.46
N THR A 594 -12.35 -21.28 15.84
CA THR A 594 -13.03 -22.56 15.67
C THR A 594 -13.74 -22.72 14.33
N ALA A 595 -13.72 -21.68 13.48
CA ALA A 595 -14.35 -21.75 12.16
C ALA A 595 -13.70 -22.80 11.28
N THR A 596 -14.51 -23.44 10.47
CA THR A 596 -14.07 -24.46 9.50
C THR A 596 -13.86 -23.85 8.11
N GLU A 597 -13.15 -24.58 7.23
CA GLU A 597 -13.07 -24.25 5.82
C GLU A 597 -14.45 -24.13 5.16
N GLN A 598 -15.43 -24.96 5.61
CA GLN A 598 -16.80 -24.90 5.09
C GLN A 598 -17.49 -23.57 5.44
N ASP A 599 -17.27 -23.02 6.63
CA ASP A 599 -17.83 -21.71 7.02
C ASP A 599 -17.30 -20.59 6.12
N VAL A 600 -16.03 -20.65 5.75
CA VAL A 600 -15.42 -19.71 4.80
C VAL A 600 -15.96 -19.91 3.38
N ALA A 601 -16.14 -21.17 2.94
CA ALA A 601 -16.76 -21.51 1.65
C ALA A 601 -18.16 -20.95 1.53
N ASP A 602 -18.99 -21.15 2.58
CA ASP A 602 -20.37 -20.67 2.63
C ASP A 602 -20.43 -19.12 2.58
N ALA A 603 -19.52 -18.43 3.26
CA ALA A 603 -19.43 -16.97 3.21
C ALA A 603 -19.07 -16.46 1.81
N PHE A 604 -18.11 -17.07 1.10
CA PHE A 604 -17.78 -16.71 -0.27
C PHE A 604 -18.93 -16.96 -1.25
N MET A 605 -19.61 -18.10 -1.11
CA MET A 605 -20.79 -18.43 -1.92
C MET A 605 -21.93 -17.44 -1.68
N LEU A 606 -22.24 -17.12 -0.43
CA LEU A 606 -23.27 -16.17 -0.03
C LEU A 606 -22.95 -14.75 -0.57
N ALA A 607 -21.70 -14.30 -0.45
CA ALA A 607 -21.28 -12.99 -0.96
C ALA A 607 -21.49 -12.85 -2.48
N TRP A 608 -21.14 -13.90 -3.24
CA TRP A 608 -21.41 -13.95 -4.68
C TRP A 608 -22.90 -13.93 -5.00
N GLU A 609 -23.70 -14.74 -4.32
CA GLU A 609 -25.16 -14.82 -4.52
C GLU A 609 -25.86 -13.50 -4.23
N LEU A 610 -25.40 -12.75 -3.23
CA LEU A 610 -25.94 -11.45 -2.85
C LEU A 610 -25.41 -10.29 -3.71
N GLY A 611 -24.48 -10.55 -4.63
CA GLY A 611 -23.96 -9.57 -5.57
C GLY A 611 -22.91 -8.62 -4.99
N CYS A 612 -22.18 -9.05 -3.95
CA CYS A 612 -20.97 -8.36 -3.51
C CYS A 612 -19.92 -8.33 -4.64
N LYS A 613 -19.02 -7.35 -4.61
CA LYS A 613 -17.95 -7.21 -5.64
C LYS A 613 -16.60 -7.78 -5.18
N GLY A 614 -16.52 -8.25 -3.95
CA GLY A 614 -15.38 -8.93 -3.36
C GLY A 614 -15.64 -9.26 -1.90
N LEU A 615 -14.87 -10.18 -1.35
CA LEU A 615 -14.89 -10.54 0.07
C LEU A 615 -13.48 -10.90 0.53
N THR A 616 -13.11 -10.38 1.69
CA THR A 616 -11.89 -10.77 2.42
C THR A 616 -12.31 -11.45 3.73
N VAL A 617 -11.62 -12.53 4.09
CA VAL A 617 -11.88 -13.27 5.31
C VAL A 617 -10.70 -13.18 6.27
N TYR A 618 -10.97 -13.28 7.54
CA TYR A 618 -9.95 -13.36 8.59
C TYR A 618 -10.42 -14.33 9.68
N VAL A 619 -9.66 -15.38 9.87
CA VAL A 619 -9.88 -16.36 10.95
C VAL A 619 -8.99 -15.98 12.14
N ALA A 620 -9.56 -15.87 13.33
CA ALA A 620 -8.80 -15.49 14.53
C ALA A 620 -7.64 -16.46 14.78
N GLY A 621 -6.45 -15.93 15.02
CA GLY A 621 -5.23 -16.73 15.21
C GLY A 621 -4.54 -17.24 13.93
N SER A 622 -5.05 -16.96 12.74
CA SER A 622 -4.47 -17.43 11.48
C SER A 622 -3.20 -16.70 11.03
N ARG A 623 -2.80 -15.60 11.70
CA ARG A 623 -1.57 -14.85 11.37
C ARG A 623 -0.73 -14.63 12.62
N GLU A 624 0.60 -14.78 12.50
CA GLU A 624 1.54 -14.53 13.61
C GLU A 624 1.65 -13.05 14.00
N LYS A 625 1.47 -12.13 13.06
CA LYS A 625 1.56 -10.68 13.30
C LYS A 625 0.17 -10.05 13.33
N VAL A 626 -0.35 -9.75 14.52
CA VAL A 626 -1.63 -9.06 14.73
C VAL A 626 -1.38 -7.63 15.23
N VAL A 627 -2.13 -6.66 14.69
CA VAL A 627 -1.97 -5.23 15.02
C VAL A 627 -2.77 -4.82 16.26
N LEU A 628 -3.90 -5.49 16.53
CA LEU A 628 -4.79 -5.26 17.67
C LEU A 628 -5.08 -6.61 18.31
N GLU A 629 -4.84 -6.74 19.61
CA GLU A 629 -5.03 -7.99 20.36
C GLU A 629 -5.87 -7.73 21.62
N THR A 630 -6.71 -8.70 22.00
CA THR A 630 -7.30 -8.75 23.33
C THR A 630 -6.31 -9.42 24.30
N GLU A 631 -6.50 -9.26 25.62
CA GLU A 631 -5.63 -9.95 26.59
C GLU A 631 -5.65 -11.48 26.44
N GLU A 632 -6.78 -12.04 26.03
CA GLU A 632 -6.92 -13.48 25.81
C GLU A 632 -6.12 -13.95 24.60
N THR A 633 -6.17 -13.22 23.49
CA THR A 633 -5.38 -13.52 22.27
C THR A 633 -3.88 -13.36 22.50
N ALA A 634 -3.49 -12.35 23.30
CA ALA A 634 -2.09 -12.16 23.69
C ALA A 634 -1.56 -13.29 24.58
N ARG A 635 -2.37 -13.76 25.57
CA ARG A 635 -2.00 -14.87 26.44
C ARG A 635 -1.95 -16.22 25.71
N GLN A 636 -2.83 -16.47 24.78
CA GLN A 636 -2.79 -17.70 23.95
C GLN A 636 -1.49 -17.78 23.15
N ARG A 637 -1.03 -16.67 22.63
CA ARG A 637 0.25 -16.59 21.91
C ARG A 637 1.48 -16.77 22.82
N GLU A 638 1.46 -16.18 24.01
CA GLU A 638 2.53 -16.37 25.00
C GLU A 638 2.56 -17.79 25.57
N GLY A 639 1.42 -18.51 25.57
CA GLY A 639 1.32 -19.91 25.98
C GLY A 639 1.83 -20.92 24.96
N ASP A 640 1.80 -20.58 23.68
CA ASP A 640 2.36 -21.39 22.57
C ASP A 640 3.89 -21.25 22.44
N ASP A 641 4.49 -20.21 23.04
CA ASP A 641 5.94 -20.01 23.10
C ASP A 641 6.62 -20.68 24.33
N GLU A 642 5.89 -21.34 25.23
CA GLU A 642 6.53 -22.21 26.22
C GLU A 642 7.02 -23.50 25.54
N PRO A 643 8.32 -23.85 25.63
CA PRO A 643 8.82 -25.08 25.06
C PRO A 643 8.13 -26.27 25.73
N THR A 644 7.23 -26.94 25.02
CA THR A 644 6.63 -28.20 25.43
C THR A 644 7.76 -29.16 25.78
N ALA A 645 7.83 -29.53 27.05
CA ALA A 645 8.72 -30.57 27.56
C ALA A 645 8.48 -31.86 26.76
N VAL A 646 9.51 -32.30 26.08
CA VAL A 646 9.51 -33.56 25.33
C VAL A 646 9.22 -34.69 26.35
N PRO A 647 8.19 -35.56 26.14
CA PRO A 647 8.00 -36.72 26.97
C PRO A 647 9.18 -37.69 26.78
N GLU A 648 9.79 -38.10 27.89
CA GLU A 648 10.81 -39.15 27.93
C GLU A 648 10.33 -40.39 27.18
N ALA A 649 11.05 -40.74 26.10
CA ALA A 649 10.82 -41.97 25.40
C ALA A 649 11.30 -43.15 26.21
N GLN A 650 10.37 -44.05 26.52
CA GLN A 650 10.64 -45.35 27.11
C GLN A 650 11.56 -46.21 26.24
N SER A 651 12.52 -46.79 26.91
CA SER A 651 13.53 -47.72 26.41
C SER A 651 12.97 -48.91 25.62
N ALA A 652 13.68 -49.28 24.56
CA ALA A 652 13.64 -50.64 23.94
C ALA A 652 15.04 -51.04 23.49
N PRO A 653 15.34 -52.38 23.30
CA PRO A 653 16.45 -52.99 23.94
C PRO A 653 17.70 -53.28 23.05
N GLU A 654 18.78 -53.68 23.74
CA GLU A 654 20.11 -54.16 23.34
C GLU A 654 20.24 -54.97 22.02
N ALA A 655 21.31 -54.75 21.27
CA ALA A 655 22.41 -55.70 21.01
C ALA A 655 23.44 -55.20 19.98
N ALA A 656 24.59 -54.86 20.42
CA ALA A 656 25.99 -55.31 20.18
C ALA A 656 26.55 -55.42 18.72
N PRO A 657 27.87 -55.42 18.46
CA PRO A 657 29.02 -55.16 19.31
C PRO A 657 30.11 -54.22 18.75
N ASP A 658 31.04 -53.90 19.59
CA ASP A 658 32.31 -53.21 19.53
C ASP A 658 33.10 -53.20 18.21
N LEU A 659 33.66 -52.03 17.90
CA LEU A 659 34.99 -51.90 17.27
C LEU A 659 35.74 -50.69 17.83
N ASP A 660 36.99 -50.93 18.19
CA ASP A 660 38.00 -50.21 18.91
C ASP A 660 38.12 -48.70 18.67
N VAL A 661 38.21 -47.93 19.74
CA VAL A 661 38.61 -46.55 19.82
C VAL A 661 40.13 -46.39 20.03
N VAL A 662 40.81 -45.68 19.16
CA VAL A 662 42.14 -45.10 19.38
C VAL A 662 41.99 -43.62 19.72
N PRO A 663 42.59 -43.09 20.78
CA PRO A 663 42.40 -41.72 21.20
C PRO A 663 43.24 -40.76 20.34
N ALA A 664 42.57 -39.75 19.78
CA ALA A 664 43.17 -38.63 19.09
C ALA A 664 43.12 -37.38 20.00
N ALA A 665 44.22 -36.66 19.96
CA ALA A 665 44.52 -35.47 20.75
C ALA A 665 43.53 -34.32 20.59
N GLU A 666 43.33 -33.60 21.68
CA GLU A 666 42.62 -32.30 21.76
C GLU A 666 43.24 -31.28 20.78
N VAL A 667 42.46 -30.86 19.85
CA VAL A 667 42.64 -29.61 19.09
C VAL A 667 41.39 -28.76 19.31
N GLU A 668 41.57 -27.62 19.96
CA GLU A 668 40.54 -26.61 20.07
C GLU A 668 40.00 -26.27 18.68
N ALA A 669 38.74 -26.61 18.43
CA ALA A 669 38.04 -26.24 17.23
C ALA A 669 37.19 -25.01 17.53
N ASP A 670 37.53 -23.88 16.93
CA ASP A 670 36.65 -22.75 16.78
C ASP A 670 35.32 -23.21 16.22
N ALA A 671 34.25 -22.87 16.88
CA ALA A 671 32.90 -23.22 16.47
C ALA A 671 32.57 -22.58 15.12
N VAL A 672 32.67 -23.38 14.05
CA VAL A 672 32.10 -23.04 12.76
C VAL A 672 30.60 -23.27 12.86
N GLU A 673 29.83 -22.20 12.99
CA GLU A 673 28.38 -22.23 12.82
C GLU A 673 28.04 -22.83 11.44
N GLN A 674 27.29 -23.92 11.42
CA GLN A 674 26.77 -24.48 10.16
C GLN A 674 25.79 -23.47 9.56
N PRO A 675 25.87 -23.14 8.26
CA PRO A 675 24.93 -22.24 7.63
C PRO A 675 23.54 -22.89 7.62
N THR A 676 22.60 -22.29 8.29
CA THR A 676 21.17 -22.63 8.12
C THR A 676 20.72 -22.25 6.70
N LEU A 677 19.88 -23.08 6.08
CA LEU A 677 19.45 -22.94 4.68
C LEU A 677 18.69 -21.62 4.40
N PHE A 678 18.34 -20.85 5.42
CA PHE A 678 17.56 -19.59 5.38
C PHE A 678 18.07 -18.48 6.32
N GLY A 679 19.38 -18.36 6.51
CA GLY A 679 19.95 -17.20 7.17
C GLY A 679 20.07 -16.02 6.20
N TYR A 680 19.59 -14.83 6.58
CA TYR A 680 19.87 -13.58 5.86
C TYR A 680 21.36 -13.48 5.55
N GLU A 681 21.72 -13.46 4.26
CA GLU A 681 23.12 -13.34 3.85
C GLU A 681 23.66 -11.98 4.32
N LYS A 682 24.50 -11.99 5.36
CA LYS A 682 25.16 -10.79 5.85
C LYS A 682 26.19 -10.36 4.81
N LYS A 683 26.20 -9.07 4.47
CA LYS A 683 27.26 -8.46 3.66
C LYS A 683 28.56 -8.38 4.44
N LYS A 684 29.69 -8.65 3.79
CA LYS A 684 31.01 -8.37 4.38
C LYS A 684 31.11 -6.87 4.72
N PRO A 685 31.57 -6.51 5.94
CA PRO A 685 31.78 -5.12 6.32
C PRO A 685 32.81 -4.46 5.39
N ARG A 686 32.63 -3.16 5.15
CA ARG A 686 33.53 -2.37 4.32
C ARG A 686 34.62 -1.72 5.19
N ALA A 687 35.88 -1.98 4.89
CA ALA A 687 36.98 -1.28 5.52
C ALA A 687 36.95 0.23 5.17
N ARG A 688 37.49 1.09 6.06
CA ARG A 688 37.50 2.53 5.86
C ARG A 688 38.23 2.95 4.58
N VAL A 689 39.33 2.26 4.25
CA VAL A 689 40.14 2.49 3.05
C VAL A 689 40.30 1.17 2.31
N LEU A 690 40.01 1.18 1.00
CA LEU A 690 40.17 0.04 0.10
C LEU A 690 41.12 0.42 -1.03
N PRO A 691 42.15 -0.40 -1.32
CA PRO A 691 42.95 -0.22 -2.54
C PRO A 691 42.15 -0.65 -3.76
N GLY A 692 42.40 -0.07 -4.92
CA GLY A 692 41.72 -0.41 -6.14
C GLY A 692 42.36 0.09 -7.42
N PHE A 693 41.80 -0.30 -8.57
CA PHE A 693 42.25 0.05 -9.90
C PHE A 693 41.14 0.71 -10.68
N THR A 694 41.44 1.80 -11.39
CA THR A 694 40.52 2.49 -12.25
C THR A 694 40.92 2.29 -13.72
N TYR A 695 39.99 1.73 -14.51
CA TYR A 695 40.13 1.51 -15.94
C TYR A 695 39.34 2.56 -16.69
N ARG A 696 39.93 3.11 -17.77
CA ARG A 696 39.26 3.99 -18.71
C ARG A 696 38.83 3.21 -19.93
N LEU A 697 37.57 3.30 -20.30
CA LEU A 697 36.98 2.63 -21.44
C LEU A 697 36.22 3.62 -22.33
N GLU A 698 36.36 3.50 -23.64
CA GLU A 698 35.49 4.23 -24.59
C GLU A 698 34.28 3.33 -24.93
N THR A 699 33.09 3.87 -24.72
CA THR A 699 31.81 3.18 -25.01
C THR A 699 30.99 3.96 -26.03
N PRO A 700 29.97 3.35 -26.64
CA PRO A 700 29.05 4.08 -27.53
C PRO A 700 28.32 5.24 -26.87
N LEU A 701 28.30 5.30 -25.53
CA LEU A 701 27.69 6.36 -24.73
C LEU A 701 28.70 7.39 -24.20
N GLY A 702 29.99 7.27 -24.60
CA GLY A 702 31.07 8.14 -24.17
C GLY A 702 32.12 7.42 -23.32
N THR A 703 33.12 8.20 -22.85
CA THR A 703 34.19 7.70 -21.97
C THR A 703 33.59 7.25 -20.63
N THR A 704 33.93 6.02 -20.24
CA THR A 704 33.51 5.43 -18.95
C THR A 704 34.75 5.10 -18.12
N PHE A 705 34.69 5.41 -16.83
CA PHE A 705 35.67 4.99 -15.84
C PHE A 705 35.07 3.92 -14.96
N VAL A 706 35.75 2.77 -14.81
CA VAL A 706 35.35 1.64 -13.98
C VAL A 706 36.41 1.40 -12.92
N THR A 707 36.07 1.61 -11.66
CA THR A 707 36.97 1.39 -10.51
C THR A 707 36.62 0.11 -9.83
N VAL A 708 37.58 -0.82 -9.69
CA VAL A 708 37.42 -2.06 -8.94
C VAL A 708 38.28 -1.99 -7.70
N ASN A 709 37.69 -2.00 -6.52
CA ASN A 709 38.37 -2.02 -5.23
C ASN A 709 38.50 -3.44 -4.68
N GLU A 710 39.60 -3.72 -4.00
CA GLU A 710 39.94 -5.01 -3.38
C GLU A 710 39.84 -4.95 -1.86
N ASN A 711 39.42 -6.03 -1.21
CA ASN A 711 39.31 -6.15 0.23
C ASN A 711 40.42 -7.10 0.74
N GLY A 712 41.52 -6.58 1.24
CA GLY A 712 42.58 -7.22 1.97
C GLY A 712 42.85 -8.71 1.66
N GLY A 713 43.47 -9.04 0.54
CA GLY A 713 43.69 -10.40 0.07
C GLY A 713 43.53 -10.55 -1.43
N ASP A 714 43.62 -9.43 -2.14
CA ASP A 714 43.55 -9.35 -3.60
C ASP A 714 42.23 -9.88 -4.20
N GLU A 715 41.11 -9.83 -3.43
CA GLU A 715 39.80 -10.23 -3.91
C GLU A 715 38.94 -8.98 -4.28
N PRO A 716 38.24 -9.01 -5.43
CA PRO A 716 37.37 -7.92 -5.81
C PRO A 716 36.23 -7.76 -4.79
N PHE A 717 35.95 -6.51 -4.41
CA PHE A 717 35.04 -6.21 -3.31
C PHE A 717 33.92 -5.24 -3.72
N GLU A 718 34.26 -4.18 -4.46
CA GLU A 718 33.28 -3.21 -4.94
C GLU A 718 33.68 -2.63 -6.29
N VAL A 719 32.69 -2.20 -7.09
CA VAL A 719 32.87 -1.62 -8.41
C VAL A 719 32.12 -0.30 -8.50
N PHE A 720 32.83 0.77 -8.86
CA PHE A 720 32.24 2.08 -9.18
C PHE A 720 32.35 2.37 -10.65
N MET A 721 31.32 2.97 -11.21
CA MET A 721 31.25 3.30 -12.62
C MET A 721 30.87 4.76 -12.81
N HIS A 722 31.62 5.47 -13.67
CA HIS A 722 31.36 6.86 -14.02
C HIS A 722 31.33 6.99 -15.53
N THR A 723 30.17 7.37 -16.07
CA THR A 723 29.93 7.51 -17.49
C THR A 723 29.19 8.82 -17.74
N SER A 724 29.65 9.63 -18.73
CA SER A 724 28.95 10.83 -19.14
C SER A 724 28.93 11.97 -18.07
N LYS A 725 28.12 13.01 -18.27
CA LYS A 725 27.97 14.09 -17.29
C LYS A 725 27.17 13.63 -16.05
N ALA A 726 27.61 14.03 -14.87
CA ALA A 726 26.87 13.83 -13.63
C ALA A 726 25.42 14.35 -13.79
N GLY A 727 24.45 13.57 -13.27
CA GLY A 727 23.02 13.89 -13.37
C GLY A 727 22.36 13.46 -14.67
N SER A 728 23.08 12.84 -15.62
CA SER A 728 22.45 12.23 -16.80
C SER A 728 21.85 10.85 -16.48
N GLU A 729 20.80 10.44 -17.21
CA GLU A 729 20.21 9.09 -17.10
C GLU A 729 21.24 7.98 -17.33
N THR A 730 22.18 8.21 -18.25
CA THR A 730 23.27 7.28 -18.51
C THR A 730 24.20 7.12 -17.30
N ALA A 731 24.48 8.19 -16.57
CA ALA A 731 25.28 8.15 -15.34
C ALA A 731 24.53 7.40 -14.23
N ALA A 732 23.22 7.62 -14.08
CA ALA A 732 22.39 6.93 -13.10
C ALA A 732 22.33 5.41 -13.37
N VAL A 733 22.16 5.00 -14.63
CA VAL A 733 22.18 3.57 -15.00
C VAL A 733 23.55 2.95 -14.76
N SER A 734 24.63 3.65 -15.08
CA SER A 734 26.00 3.19 -14.83
C SER A 734 26.25 2.98 -13.35
N GLU A 735 25.84 3.92 -12.52
CA GLU A 735 25.97 3.83 -11.05
C GLU A 735 25.15 2.67 -10.50
N ALA A 736 23.91 2.45 -10.98
CA ALA A 736 23.07 1.32 -10.57
C ALA A 736 23.73 -0.02 -10.88
N VAL A 737 24.28 -0.20 -12.08
CA VAL A 737 25.04 -1.41 -12.46
C VAL A 737 26.26 -1.61 -11.54
N GLY A 738 27.02 -0.56 -11.27
CA GLY A 738 28.17 -0.63 -10.36
C GLY A 738 27.79 -1.03 -8.93
N ARG A 739 26.66 -0.51 -8.42
CA ARG A 739 26.12 -0.87 -7.09
C ARG A 739 25.66 -2.33 -7.03
N LEU A 740 24.99 -2.84 -8.08
CA LEU A 740 24.57 -4.26 -8.15
C LEU A 740 25.77 -5.19 -8.19
N ILE A 741 26.80 -4.89 -8.98
CA ILE A 741 28.04 -5.67 -9.01
C ILE A 741 28.71 -5.68 -7.63
N SER A 742 28.83 -4.51 -7.00
CA SER A 742 29.39 -4.36 -5.64
C SER A 742 28.60 -5.19 -4.61
N TYR A 743 27.27 -5.20 -4.71
CA TYR A 743 26.41 -5.99 -3.83
C TYR A 743 26.73 -7.48 -3.95
N ILE A 744 26.76 -8.03 -5.18
CA ILE A 744 27.05 -9.43 -5.46
C ILE A 744 28.44 -9.82 -4.95
N LEU A 745 29.44 -8.96 -5.10
CA LEU A 745 30.83 -9.23 -4.64
C LEU A 745 30.94 -9.24 -3.11
N ARG A 746 30.11 -8.49 -2.39
CA ARG A 746 30.14 -8.36 -0.94
C ARG A 746 29.30 -9.39 -0.19
N LEU A 747 28.44 -10.15 -0.85
CA LEU A 747 27.66 -11.20 -0.20
C LEU A 747 28.58 -12.21 0.53
N LEU A 748 28.16 -12.65 1.74
CA LEU A 748 28.75 -13.80 2.41
C LEU A 748 28.27 -15.06 1.68
N SER A 749 29.14 -15.66 0.87
CA SER A 749 28.83 -16.80 0.01
C SER A 749 30.03 -17.76 0.00
N PRO A 750 29.82 -19.07 -0.10
CA PRO A 750 30.90 -20.05 -0.27
C PRO A 750 31.64 -19.90 -1.62
N VAL A 751 31.05 -19.22 -2.60
CA VAL A 751 31.66 -18.90 -3.88
C VAL A 751 32.58 -17.69 -3.74
N ALA A 752 33.83 -17.82 -4.12
CA ALA A 752 34.82 -16.76 -3.99
C ALA A 752 34.44 -15.50 -4.82
N PRO A 753 34.75 -14.27 -4.36
CA PRO A 753 34.38 -13.05 -5.09
C PRO A 753 34.87 -12.98 -6.53
N HIS A 754 36.08 -13.48 -6.81
CA HIS A 754 36.62 -13.53 -8.18
C HIS A 754 35.85 -14.52 -9.09
N ASP A 755 35.28 -15.60 -8.54
CA ASP A 755 34.45 -16.51 -9.32
C ASP A 755 33.06 -15.93 -9.57
N ARG A 756 32.50 -15.21 -8.61
CA ARG A 756 31.27 -14.44 -8.82
C ARG A 756 31.49 -13.35 -9.88
N MET A 757 32.65 -12.70 -9.90
CA MET A 757 32.97 -11.73 -10.94
C MET A 757 33.05 -12.37 -12.33
N LYS A 758 33.56 -13.61 -12.46
CA LYS A 758 33.52 -14.35 -13.74
C LYS A 758 32.08 -14.57 -14.21
N GLU A 759 31.17 -14.87 -13.29
CA GLU A 759 29.76 -15.03 -13.64
C GLU A 759 29.13 -13.68 -14.04
N ILE A 760 29.43 -12.58 -13.35
CA ILE A 760 28.99 -11.24 -13.73
C ILE A 760 29.47 -10.89 -15.15
N ILE A 761 30.71 -11.21 -15.47
CA ILE A 761 31.27 -10.99 -16.83
C ILE A 761 30.44 -11.75 -17.84
N ARG A 762 30.16 -13.03 -17.60
CA ARG A 762 29.37 -13.87 -18.50
C ARG A 762 27.94 -13.33 -18.74
N GLN A 763 27.33 -12.69 -17.73
CA GLN A 763 26.00 -12.10 -17.85
C GLN A 763 26.01 -10.76 -18.61
N LEU A 764 27.10 -10.01 -18.56
CA LEU A 764 27.19 -8.69 -19.21
C LEU A 764 27.81 -8.76 -20.62
N GLU A 765 28.63 -9.79 -20.90
CA GLU A 765 29.33 -9.94 -22.18
C GLU A 765 28.33 -10.17 -23.32
N GLY A 766 28.55 -9.49 -24.43
CA GLY A 766 27.74 -9.66 -25.63
C GLY A 766 26.43 -8.91 -25.67
N ILE A 767 26.03 -8.19 -24.58
CA ILE A 767 24.85 -7.34 -24.60
C ILE A 767 25.01 -6.25 -25.64
N GLY A 768 24.13 -6.26 -26.68
CA GLY A 768 24.13 -5.32 -27.78
C GLY A 768 23.39 -4.04 -27.43
N GLY A 769 23.80 -2.91 -28.03
CA GLY A 769 23.08 -1.64 -27.99
C GLY A 769 22.77 -1.13 -29.41
N GLY A 770 22.06 0.00 -29.53
CA GLY A 770 21.72 0.60 -30.82
C GLY A 770 22.93 1.10 -31.63
N ARG A 771 24.09 1.27 -31.00
CA ARG A 771 25.37 1.64 -31.62
C ARG A 771 26.49 0.81 -31.00
N SER A 772 27.54 0.53 -31.73
CA SER A 772 28.75 -0.12 -31.27
C SER A 772 29.98 0.68 -31.62
N LEU A 773 31.07 0.57 -30.83
CA LEU A 773 32.33 1.25 -31.03
C LEU A 773 33.44 0.23 -31.31
N GLY A 774 34.33 0.51 -32.25
CA GLY A 774 35.45 -0.37 -32.61
C GLY A 774 35.07 -1.53 -33.54
N LEU A 775 36.07 -2.33 -33.95
CA LEU A 775 35.98 -3.46 -34.86
C LEU A 775 36.77 -4.67 -34.34
N GLY A 776 36.35 -5.85 -34.70
CA GLY A 776 37.06 -7.12 -34.30
C GLY A 776 36.96 -7.41 -32.80
N PRO A 777 38.02 -8.03 -32.21
CA PRO A 777 38.01 -8.42 -30.79
C PRO A 777 37.83 -7.29 -29.77
N ASN A 778 38.17 -6.06 -30.13
CA ASN A 778 38.09 -4.86 -29.30
C ASN A 778 36.78 -4.07 -29.54
N ARG A 779 35.78 -4.70 -30.13
CA ARG A 779 34.48 -4.08 -30.34
C ARG A 779 33.70 -4.01 -29.04
N VAL A 780 33.31 -2.79 -28.65
CA VAL A 780 32.41 -2.53 -27.53
C VAL A 780 30.98 -2.37 -28.06
N ARG A 781 30.10 -3.32 -27.76
CA ARG A 781 28.72 -3.40 -28.29
C ARG A 781 27.78 -2.47 -27.56
N SER A 782 28.01 -2.28 -26.26
CA SER A 782 27.22 -1.42 -25.37
C SER A 782 28.02 -1.06 -24.12
N LEU A 783 27.46 -0.26 -23.22
CA LEU A 783 28.06 0.01 -21.92
C LEU A 783 28.22 -1.27 -21.07
N PRO A 784 27.20 -2.15 -20.89
CA PRO A 784 27.36 -3.43 -20.19
C PRO A 784 28.46 -4.33 -20.78
N ASP A 785 28.50 -4.47 -22.09
CA ASP A 785 29.53 -5.27 -22.79
C ASP A 785 30.95 -4.71 -22.55
N GLY A 786 31.08 -3.38 -22.56
CA GLY A 786 32.35 -2.73 -22.24
C GLY A 786 32.77 -2.93 -20.78
N VAL A 787 31.82 -2.89 -19.85
CA VAL A 787 32.10 -3.21 -18.43
C VAL A 787 32.58 -4.65 -18.27
N ALA A 788 31.96 -5.61 -18.96
CA ALA A 788 32.41 -7.01 -18.95
C ALA A 788 33.86 -7.13 -19.41
N GLN A 789 34.26 -6.41 -20.47
CA GLN A 789 35.65 -6.39 -20.95
C GLN A 789 36.59 -5.86 -19.88
N VAL A 790 36.26 -4.74 -19.23
CA VAL A 790 37.09 -4.17 -18.14
C VAL A 790 37.22 -5.14 -16.95
N LEU A 791 36.13 -5.77 -16.53
CA LEU A 791 36.16 -6.73 -15.43
C LEU A 791 37.00 -7.97 -15.78
N ALA A 792 36.98 -8.41 -17.06
CA ALA A 792 37.84 -9.49 -17.55
C ALA A 792 39.32 -9.08 -17.56
N ASP A 793 39.65 -7.87 -17.99
CA ASP A 793 41.02 -7.33 -17.93
C ASP A 793 41.50 -7.22 -16.48
N TYR A 794 40.66 -6.73 -15.57
CA TYR A 794 40.98 -6.72 -14.13
C TYR A 794 41.30 -8.12 -13.59
N LEU A 795 40.50 -9.16 -13.89
CA LEU A 795 40.78 -10.52 -13.43
C LEU A 795 42.07 -11.08 -14.00
N LYS A 796 42.42 -10.71 -15.25
CA LYS A 796 43.68 -11.08 -15.85
C LYS A 796 44.85 -10.39 -15.14
N ASP A 797 44.81 -9.07 -14.98
CA ASP A 797 45.83 -8.28 -14.26
C ASP A 797 46.02 -8.76 -12.82
N ARG A 798 44.90 -9.08 -12.11
CA ARG A 798 44.93 -9.67 -10.77
C ARG A 798 45.65 -11.02 -10.78
N SER A 799 45.35 -11.90 -11.71
CA SER A 799 46.03 -13.22 -11.83
C SER A 799 47.53 -13.07 -12.01
N GLU A 800 47.98 -12.13 -12.79
CA GLU A 800 49.39 -11.83 -13.00
C GLU A 800 50.07 -11.23 -11.76
N ARG A 801 49.38 -10.31 -11.06
CA ARG A 801 49.89 -9.75 -9.80
C ARG A 801 50.04 -10.78 -8.69
N VAL A 802 49.02 -11.65 -8.51
CA VAL A 802 49.07 -12.72 -7.51
C VAL A 802 50.22 -13.71 -7.82
N LYS A 803 50.45 -14.04 -9.07
CA LYS A 803 51.58 -14.88 -9.49
C LYS A 803 52.96 -14.24 -9.21
N GLN A 804 53.05 -12.91 -9.22
CA GLN A 804 54.26 -12.13 -8.92
C GLN A 804 54.43 -11.81 -7.45
N GLY A 805 53.51 -12.27 -6.57
CA GLY A 805 53.56 -11.93 -5.14
C GLY A 805 53.35 -10.43 -4.82
N LYS A 806 52.76 -9.68 -5.73
CA LYS A 806 52.47 -8.24 -5.58
C LYS A 806 51.03 -8.03 -5.11
N SER A 807 50.82 -8.08 -3.76
CA SER A 807 49.52 -7.71 -3.17
C SER A 807 49.48 -6.20 -2.90
N LEU A 808 48.25 -5.61 -2.98
CA LEU A 808 48.04 -4.19 -2.64
C LEU A 808 48.00 -3.94 -1.13
N GLY A 809 48.05 -5.00 -0.29
CA GLY A 809 47.89 -4.89 1.16
C GLY A 809 46.43 -4.83 1.61
N GLY A 810 46.18 -5.16 2.88
CA GLY A 810 44.83 -5.17 3.46
C GLY A 810 44.27 -3.76 3.68
N GLY A 811 42.94 -3.64 3.58
CA GLY A 811 42.21 -2.46 4.03
C GLY A 811 42.43 -2.25 5.54
N ILE A 812 42.35 -1.02 5.99
CA ILE A 812 42.44 -0.68 7.43
C ILE A 812 41.06 -0.90 8.04
N ASP A 813 40.93 -1.87 8.97
CA ASP A 813 39.68 -2.12 9.70
C ASP A 813 39.30 -0.90 10.58
N PRO A 814 38.01 -0.66 10.80
CA PRO A 814 37.57 0.36 11.75
C PRO A 814 38.04 -0.03 13.16
N VAL A 815 38.78 0.83 13.80
CA VAL A 815 39.16 0.70 15.21
C VAL A 815 37.89 0.89 16.04
N GLU A 816 37.51 -0.09 16.85
CA GLU A 816 36.57 0.10 17.93
C GLU A 816 37.03 1.20 18.87
N ASP A 817 36.12 2.13 19.15
CA ASP A 817 36.16 3.19 20.18
C ASP A 817 37.52 3.49 20.82
N ALA A 818 38.21 4.51 20.30
CA ALA A 818 39.18 5.23 21.09
C ALA A 818 38.69 6.67 21.30
N ALA A 819 38.46 6.97 22.58
CA ALA A 819 38.10 8.28 23.07
C ALA A 819 39.01 9.40 22.52
N GLU A 820 38.39 10.57 22.35
CA GLU A 820 38.92 11.87 22.03
C GLU A 820 40.41 12.07 22.30
N ALA A 821 41.22 12.17 21.25
CA ALA A 821 42.50 12.83 21.29
C ALA A 821 42.45 14.03 20.32
N SER A 822 42.53 15.21 20.90
CA SER A 822 42.66 16.49 20.18
C SER A 822 43.86 16.46 19.24
N PRO A 823 43.75 16.95 18.00
CA PRO A 823 44.88 16.97 17.09
C PRO A 823 45.91 18.03 17.47
N ALA A 824 47.20 17.67 17.39
CA ALA A 824 48.31 18.56 17.52
C ALA A 824 48.29 19.64 16.41
N PRO A 825 48.72 20.88 16.69
CA PRO A 825 48.67 21.98 15.76
C PRO A 825 49.76 21.81 14.68
N GLY A 826 49.34 21.68 13.40
CA GLY A 826 50.26 21.77 12.28
C GLY A 826 49.99 20.92 11.03
N GLN A 827 48.90 20.15 10.95
CA GLN A 827 48.56 19.46 9.69
C GLN A 827 47.35 20.11 9.03
N MET A 828 47.59 20.75 7.86
CA MET A 828 46.53 21.21 6.96
C MET A 828 45.76 19.99 6.44
N ALA A 829 44.50 19.87 6.83
CA ALA A 829 43.60 18.88 6.29
C ALA A 829 43.32 19.21 4.80
N LEU A 830 43.75 18.34 3.89
CA LEU A 830 43.35 18.38 2.50
C LEU A 830 41.82 18.10 2.40
N LYS A 831 41.04 19.12 2.16
CA LYS A 831 39.61 18.98 1.81
C LYS A 831 39.53 18.55 0.34
N PHE A 832 39.07 17.35 0.11
CA PHE A 832 38.69 16.89 -1.24
C PHE A 832 37.26 17.37 -1.52
N GLY A 833 37.07 18.14 -2.59
CA GLY A 833 35.78 18.64 -3.08
C GLY A 833 35.40 18.04 -4.44
N ASP A 834 34.30 18.44 -4.98
CA ASP A 834 33.86 18.09 -6.34
C ASP A 834 34.80 18.70 -7.41
N LEU A 835 34.79 18.12 -8.63
CA LEU A 835 35.58 18.66 -9.74
C LEU A 835 35.05 20.04 -10.17
N CYS A 836 35.92 21.01 -10.23
CA CYS A 836 35.60 22.36 -10.69
C CYS A 836 35.35 22.39 -12.20
N PRO A 837 34.20 22.95 -12.65
CA PRO A 837 33.91 23.03 -14.08
C PRO A 837 34.88 23.95 -14.85
N GLU A 838 35.56 24.89 -14.17
CA GLU A 838 36.50 25.79 -14.84
C GLU A 838 37.94 25.28 -14.83
N CYS A 839 38.47 24.78 -13.71
CA CYS A 839 39.86 24.38 -13.63
C CYS A 839 40.12 22.87 -13.59
N GLY A 840 39.07 22.05 -13.50
CA GLY A 840 39.15 20.57 -13.49
C GLY A 840 39.77 19.98 -12.22
N GLN A 841 40.00 20.75 -11.16
CA GLN A 841 40.54 20.24 -9.90
C GLN A 841 39.42 19.84 -8.93
N ALA A 842 39.63 18.79 -8.15
CA ALA A 842 38.69 18.30 -7.14
C ALA A 842 38.73 19.18 -5.86
N ALA A 843 38.36 20.44 -5.99
CA ALA A 843 38.46 21.47 -4.98
C ALA A 843 37.18 22.31 -4.79
N VAL A 844 36.05 21.85 -5.31
CA VAL A 844 34.73 22.50 -5.15
C VAL A 844 34.06 21.95 -3.87
N VAL A 845 33.71 22.85 -2.99
CA VAL A 845 33.00 22.55 -1.73
C VAL A 845 31.68 23.32 -1.70
N ASN A 846 30.62 22.68 -1.22
CA ASN A 846 29.32 23.33 -0.98
C ASN A 846 29.35 23.98 0.41
N GLU A 847 29.33 25.30 0.47
CA GLU A 847 29.26 26.09 1.70
C GLU A 847 28.17 27.15 1.57
N GLU A 848 27.29 27.24 2.56
CA GLU A 848 26.19 28.22 2.63
C GLU A 848 25.28 28.31 1.39
N GLY A 849 25.08 27.17 0.71
CA GLY A 849 24.23 27.09 -0.48
C GLY A 849 24.95 27.44 -1.80
N CYS A 850 26.23 27.78 -1.77
CA CYS A 850 27.06 28.07 -2.95
C CYS A 850 28.13 27.01 -3.17
N ARG A 851 28.44 26.70 -4.44
CA ARG A 851 29.55 25.83 -4.84
C ARG A 851 30.80 26.70 -5.06
N LYS A 852 31.81 26.53 -4.24
CA LYS A 852 33.06 27.31 -4.33
C LYS A 852 34.24 26.42 -4.61
N CYS A 853 35.07 26.77 -5.61
CA CYS A 853 36.31 26.09 -5.88
C CYS A 853 37.48 26.82 -5.18
N TYR A 854 38.14 26.12 -4.25
CA TYR A 854 39.29 26.68 -3.53
C TYR A 854 40.60 26.70 -4.33
N ALA A 855 40.64 26.09 -5.52
CA ALA A 855 41.81 26.09 -6.40
C ALA A 855 41.86 27.27 -7.37
N CYS A 856 40.74 27.70 -7.94
CA CYS A 856 40.68 28.79 -8.94
C CYS A 856 39.75 29.94 -8.57
N GLY A 857 39.02 29.85 -7.46
CA GLY A 857 38.11 30.91 -7.02
C GLY A 857 36.70 30.87 -7.69
N TYR A 858 36.41 29.88 -8.52
CA TYR A 858 35.06 29.71 -9.10
C TYR A 858 33.99 29.62 -8.01
N SER A 859 32.90 30.33 -8.20
CA SER A 859 31.77 30.33 -7.29
C SER A 859 30.43 30.36 -8.05
N GLU A 860 29.55 29.43 -7.74
CA GLU A 860 28.20 29.32 -8.30
C GLU A 860 27.20 29.22 -7.14
N CYS A 861 26.28 30.18 -7.04
CA CYS A 861 25.24 30.23 -6.01
C CYS A 861 23.88 29.90 -6.59
#